data_d644845ecfb9aec187b67612efa4ab87
#
_entry.id   d644845ecfb9aec187b67612efa4ab87
#
_cell.length_a   1.000
_cell.length_b   1.000
_cell.length_c   1.000
_cell.angle_alpha   90.00
_cell.angle_beta   90.00
_cell.angle_gamma   90.00
#
_symmetry.space_group_name_H-M   'P 1'
#
loop_
_entity.id
_entity.type
_entity.pdbx_description
1 polymer ?
#
loop_
_entity_poly.entity_id
_entity_poly.type
_entity_poly.pdbx_seq_one_letter_code
_entity_poly.pdbx_strand_id
1 'polypeptide(L)'
;MYLKKLIVKNFRIFDESGIELIFNKGINAIIGENNSGKSSVIDALRIVYSTVTYKKDIFFSKSDFHVSEDGTVANHAQFDVYLEDVPRRMIEIWNPQSDSGTGGDFHIRFEKYISPSGTEKVRSVYWGFGTEGNSLSSDTFEATDVVFLGALRDSENEMKPSRNSKLAQLLRNLVQGEDVRAELVQILSDANNNLLEKEQLKKTRNTINENLARIEQEFLNQQIDIGLVEPRFDSIASSLRAWVKPKWILINKTDSVYEKAYAYFQRHTDLKKIQEDTEGIYFEISILDSETDIDKELADRISEVANKSFELYQNGLGYNNLLFMSAVLGDMAIEKGGVYQNLLLVEEPEAHLHPQLQELVHNFLSDANKNDNNIQIIYTSHSPTLASKIDIENINLLYEYGHKKYCLPFSQTNLTEENKKYLQRYLDVTKSQMFFARGILFVEGISEAILLPAMAKALDRPFEKYAVELVNVDSVAFAPFVNLLSSDKVNTCFSKVSIITDDDRCAKKNEKDYIDKNYDYDDISSEIVTNLQNGQPSDRCNDLTILCSGAGINVFTAFKTLEYALCCSEENIYHMIEALKKCYTDLGPKLEAKVGLLSQLSEKAACVWLFIRARDKCKGAVAQYISQVICDQYELKKKGEQIEKEFVIPEYLKNAIYSVTER
;
A
#
# COMPACT_ATOMS: atom_id res chain seq x y z
N MET A 1 -14.18 -9.46 -18.47
CA MET A 1 -14.18 -7.99 -18.72
C MET A 1 -13.58 -7.28 -17.54
N TYR A 2 -12.71 -6.29 -17.76
CA TYR A 2 -12.09 -5.52 -16.69
C TYR A 2 -11.85 -4.06 -17.11
N LEU A 3 -11.75 -3.16 -16.13
CA LEU A 3 -11.38 -1.76 -16.35
C LEU A 3 -9.92 -1.68 -16.74
N LYS A 4 -9.63 -1.20 -17.97
CA LYS A 4 -8.28 -1.05 -18.49
C LYS A 4 -7.70 0.33 -18.26
N LYS A 5 -8.52 1.37 -18.45
CA LYS A 5 -8.08 2.75 -18.33
C LYS A 5 -9.21 3.66 -17.85
N LEU A 6 -8.85 4.62 -17.01
CA LEU A 6 -9.72 5.71 -16.58
C LEU A 6 -9.04 7.06 -16.83
N ILE A 7 -9.76 7.99 -17.47
CA ILE A 7 -9.33 9.39 -17.57
C ILE A 7 -10.34 10.24 -16.80
N VAL A 8 -9.82 11.15 -15.97
CA VAL A 8 -10.64 12.05 -15.13
C VAL A 8 -10.22 13.48 -15.40
N LYS A 9 -11.17 14.36 -15.76
CA LYS A 9 -10.94 15.78 -16.05
C LYS A 9 -11.93 16.67 -15.30
N ASN A 10 -11.47 17.83 -14.85
CA ASN A 10 -12.28 18.85 -14.19
C ASN A 10 -13.06 18.35 -12.97
N PHE A 11 -12.49 17.41 -12.22
CA PHE A 11 -13.13 16.81 -11.06
C PHE A 11 -12.32 17.06 -9.80
N ARG A 12 -12.89 17.74 -8.83
CA ARG A 12 -12.28 18.08 -7.53
C ARG A 12 -10.90 18.73 -7.74
N ILE A 13 -9.84 17.99 -7.40
CA ILE A 13 -8.45 18.48 -7.50
C ILE A 13 -7.83 18.29 -8.89
N PHE A 14 -8.49 17.61 -9.81
CA PHE A 14 -8.01 17.35 -11.16
C PHE A 14 -8.56 18.42 -12.11
N ASP A 15 -7.66 19.11 -12.79
CA ASP A 15 -7.96 20.20 -13.73
C ASP A 15 -8.39 19.69 -15.13
N GLU A 16 -8.44 20.57 -16.12
CA GLU A 16 -8.76 20.26 -17.53
C GLU A 16 -7.75 19.31 -18.16
N SER A 17 -6.46 19.38 -17.77
CA SER A 17 -5.46 18.43 -18.29
C SER A 17 -5.77 17.00 -17.83
N GLY A 18 -6.38 16.86 -16.65
CA GLY A 18 -6.83 15.60 -16.09
C GLY A 18 -5.72 14.64 -15.70
N ILE A 19 -6.11 13.45 -15.35
CA ILE A 19 -5.21 12.32 -15.07
C ILE A 19 -5.63 11.09 -15.85
N GLU A 20 -4.66 10.27 -16.23
CA GLU A 20 -4.85 8.96 -16.85
C GLU A 20 -4.33 7.87 -15.92
N LEU A 21 -5.18 6.90 -15.57
CA LEU A 21 -4.82 5.71 -14.80
C LEU A 21 -4.93 4.48 -15.70
N ILE A 22 -3.99 3.54 -15.54
CA ILE A 22 -3.99 2.27 -16.26
C ILE A 22 -4.08 1.13 -15.27
N PHE A 23 -4.97 0.20 -15.56
CA PHE A 23 -5.21 -0.96 -14.73
C PHE A 23 -5.00 -2.25 -15.51
N ASN A 24 -4.56 -3.27 -14.82
CA ASN A 24 -4.44 -4.63 -15.33
C ASN A 24 -5.48 -5.53 -14.69
N LYS A 25 -5.62 -6.75 -15.23
CA LYS A 25 -6.38 -7.80 -14.57
C LYS A 25 -5.87 -8.04 -13.17
N GLY A 26 -6.76 -8.34 -12.25
CA GLY A 26 -6.39 -8.66 -10.87
C GLY A 26 -6.22 -7.46 -9.98
N ILE A 27 -5.15 -7.42 -9.19
CA ILE A 27 -4.93 -6.39 -8.17
C ILE A 27 -4.18 -5.21 -8.77
N ASN A 28 -4.69 -4.01 -8.49
CA ASN A 28 -4.07 -2.74 -8.84
C ASN A 28 -4.04 -1.81 -7.62
N ALA A 29 -2.98 -1.05 -7.47
CA ALA A 29 -2.85 -0.06 -6.41
C ALA A 29 -2.76 1.36 -6.97
N ILE A 30 -3.40 2.28 -6.26
CA ILE A 30 -3.24 3.72 -6.43
C ILE A 30 -2.51 4.22 -5.20
N ILE A 31 -1.26 4.61 -5.37
CA ILE A 31 -0.40 5.07 -4.28
C ILE A 31 -0.01 6.55 -4.45
N GLY A 32 0.52 7.16 -3.42
CA GLY A 32 0.99 8.54 -3.44
C GLY A 32 0.83 9.23 -2.09
N GLU A 33 1.31 10.46 -2.00
CA GLU A 33 1.21 11.29 -0.79
C GLU A 33 -0.23 11.51 -0.32
N ASN A 34 -0.37 11.98 0.92
CA ASN A 34 -1.65 12.51 1.39
C ASN A 34 -2.08 13.68 0.51
N ASN A 35 -3.39 13.76 0.24
CA ASN A 35 -3.97 14.79 -0.62
C ASN A 35 -3.53 14.74 -2.11
N SER A 36 -2.95 13.63 -2.58
CA SER A 36 -2.61 13.45 -4.01
C SER A 36 -3.83 13.15 -4.89
N GLY A 37 -5.00 12.84 -4.29
CA GLY A 37 -6.25 12.58 -5.01
C GLY A 37 -6.68 11.13 -5.08
N LYS A 38 -6.07 10.22 -4.33
CA LYS A 38 -6.42 8.80 -4.32
C LYS A 38 -7.90 8.54 -4.06
N SER A 39 -8.47 9.13 -3.00
CA SER A 39 -9.91 9.02 -2.71
C SER A 39 -10.77 9.67 -3.81
N SER A 40 -10.29 10.76 -4.43
CA SER A 40 -10.99 11.36 -5.57
C SER A 40 -11.07 10.41 -6.77
N VAL A 41 -10.06 9.58 -7.02
CA VAL A 41 -10.11 8.55 -8.07
C VAL A 41 -11.11 7.45 -7.73
N ILE A 42 -11.10 6.96 -6.49
CA ILE A 42 -12.10 5.97 -6.04
C ILE A 42 -13.52 6.54 -6.16
N ASP A 43 -13.74 7.76 -5.70
CA ASP A 43 -15.04 8.41 -5.81
C ASP A 43 -15.43 8.68 -7.27
N ALA A 44 -14.48 9.00 -8.16
CA ALA A 44 -14.72 9.08 -9.59
C ALA A 44 -15.28 7.75 -10.14
N LEU A 45 -14.64 6.62 -9.82
CA LEU A 45 -15.13 5.30 -10.20
C LEU A 45 -16.51 5.01 -9.61
N ARG A 46 -16.71 5.29 -8.33
CA ARG A 46 -18.02 5.11 -7.66
C ARG A 46 -19.13 5.94 -8.34
N ILE A 47 -18.87 7.22 -8.61
CA ILE A 47 -19.81 8.13 -9.28
C ILE A 47 -20.14 7.59 -10.68
N VAL A 48 -19.14 7.19 -11.45
CA VAL A 48 -19.30 6.65 -12.79
C VAL A 48 -20.21 5.43 -12.77
N TYR A 49 -19.85 4.41 -12.00
CA TYR A 49 -20.64 3.18 -11.95
C TYR A 49 -22.00 3.36 -11.28
N SER A 50 -22.13 4.22 -10.24
CA SER A 50 -23.42 4.55 -9.64
C SER A 50 -24.38 5.24 -10.62
N THR A 51 -23.84 6.07 -11.50
CA THR A 51 -24.65 6.79 -12.51
C THR A 51 -25.24 5.83 -13.52
N VAL A 52 -24.49 4.83 -13.94
CA VAL A 52 -24.87 3.91 -15.03
C VAL A 52 -25.58 2.65 -14.54
N THR A 53 -25.32 2.15 -13.32
CA THR A 53 -25.93 0.90 -12.81
C THR A 53 -27.20 1.10 -11.99
N TYR A 54 -27.65 2.33 -11.79
CA TYR A 54 -28.77 2.68 -10.90
C TYR A 54 -28.61 2.26 -9.43
N LYS A 55 -27.49 1.62 -9.05
CA LYS A 55 -27.09 1.38 -7.66
C LYS A 55 -26.49 2.67 -7.11
N LYS A 56 -27.33 3.53 -6.55
CA LYS A 56 -26.91 4.88 -6.10
C LYS A 56 -26.15 4.80 -4.79
N ASP A 57 -24.84 4.68 -4.87
CA ASP A 57 -23.93 4.73 -3.73
C ASP A 57 -23.51 6.17 -3.44
N ILE A 58 -23.10 6.91 -4.47
CA ILE A 58 -22.64 8.31 -4.37
C ILE A 58 -23.18 9.11 -5.55
N PHE A 59 -23.40 10.42 -5.35
CA PHE A 59 -23.91 11.33 -6.38
C PHE A 59 -22.91 12.42 -6.68
N PHE A 60 -22.77 12.76 -7.95
CA PHE A 60 -22.05 13.94 -8.38
C PHE A 60 -22.81 15.21 -7.96
N SER A 61 -22.12 16.14 -7.33
CA SER A 61 -22.65 17.39 -6.81
C SER A 61 -21.94 18.60 -7.43
N LYS A 62 -22.44 19.80 -7.18
CA LYS A 62 -21.80 21.05 -7.65
C LYS A 62 -20.41 21.26 -7.04
N SER A 63 -20.16 20.75 -5.85
CA SER A 63 -18.86 20.85 -5.17
C SER A 63 -17.80 19.93 -5.75
N ASP A 64 -18.17 19.01 -6.65
CA ASP A 64 -17.24 18.08 -7.29
C ASP A 64 -16.59 18.66 -8.57
N PHE A 65 -17.08 19.79 -9.08
CA PHE A 65 -16.39 20.49 -10.16
C PHE A 65 -15.06 21.07 -9.68
N HIS A 66 -14.05 20.96 -10.53
CA HIS A 66 -12.74 21.53 -10.24
C HIS A 66 -12.83 23.07 -10.08
N VAL A 67 -12.08 23.56 -9.10
CA VAL A 67 -11.90 25.00 -8.85
C VAL A 67 -10.44 25.34 -9.09
N SER A 68 -10.16 26.14 -10.08
CA SER A 68 -8.81 26.60 -10.41
C SER A 68 -8.26 27.57 -9.36
N GLU A 69 -6.96 27.83 -9.36
CA GLU A 69 -6.30 28.72 -8.38
C GLU A 69 -6.84 30.15 -8.39
N ASP A 70 -7.36 30.62 -9.53
CA ASP A 70 -8.02 31.93 -9.67
C ASP A 70 -9.46 31.95 -9.17
N GLY A 71 -9.95 30.84 -8.62
CA GLY A 71 -11.33 30.69 -8.13
C GLY A 71 -12.34 30.35 -9.23
N THR A 72 -11.94 30.15 -10.47
CA THR A 72 -12.83 29.77 -11.56
C THR A 72 -13.28 28.32 -11.39
N VAL A 73 -14.61 28.10 -11.38
CA VAL A 73 -15.20 26.76 -11.29
C VAL A 73 -15.44 26.19 -12.67
N ALA A 74 -14.97 24.99 -12.95
CA ALA A 74 -15.18 24.32 -14.22
C ALA A 74 -16.69 24.18 -14.55
N ASN A 75 -17.03 24.26 -15.83
CA ASN A 75 -18.41 24.15 -16.30
C ASN A 75 -18.85 22.70 -16.56
N HIS A 76 -17.91 21.81 -16.74
CA HIS A 76 -18.13 20.38 -16.93
C HIS A 76 -17.04 19.57 -16.24
N ALA A 77 -17.36 18.32 -15.87
CA ALA A 77 -16.41 17.29 -15.45
C ALA A 77 -16.60 16.06 -16.33
N GLN A 78 -15.52 15.43 -16.76
CA GLN A 78 -15.58 14.30 -17.70
C GLN A 78 -14.80 13.10 -17.16
N PHE A 79 -15.39 11.92 -17.39
CA PHE A 79 -14.86 10.62 -17.04
C PHE A 79 -14.89 9.74 -18.28
N ASP A 80 -13.73 9.25 -18.73
CA ASP A 80 -13.62 8.34 -19.86
C ASP A 80 -13.15 6.97 -19.34
N VAL A 81 -13.93 5.95 -19.59
CA VAL A 81 -13.74 4.57 -19.10
C VAL A 81 -13.50 3.64 -20.26
N TYR A 82 -12.40 2.91 -20.20
CA TYR A 82 -12.04 1.92 -21.21
C TYR A 82 -11.99 0.53 -20.59
N LEU A 83 -12.69 -0.41 -21.22
CA LEU A 83 -12.80 -1.79 -20.80
C LEU A 83 -12.02 -2.70 -21.75
N GLU A 84 -11.51 -3.80 -21.25
CA GLU A 84 -10.82 -4.84 -22.01
C GLU A 84 -11.45 -6.21 -21.72
N ASP A 85 -11.17 -7.22 -22.56
CA ASP A 85 -11.76 -8.56 -22.48
C ASP A 85 -13.31 -8.55 -22.46
N VAL A 86 -13.92 -7.70 -23.27
CA VAL A 86 -15.39 -7.62 -23.39
C VAL A 86 -15.91 -8.89 -24.04
N PRO A 87 -16.85 -9.62 -23.43
CA PRO A 87 -17.40 -10.85 -23.99
C PRO A 87 -18.08 -10.61 -25.33
N ARG A 88 -17.99 -11.58 -26.26
CA ARG A 88 -18.61 -11.46 -27.60
C ARG A 88 -20.10 -11.09 -27.55
N ARG A 89 -20.82 -11.56 -26.54
CA ARG A 89 -22.25 -11.22 -26.35
C ARG A 89 -22.47 -9.74 -26.03
N MET A 90 -21.47 -9.07 -25.50
CA MET A 90 -21.49 -7.65 -25.15
C MET A 90 -20.91 -6.78 -26.26
N ILE A 91 -20.19 -7.34 -27.22
CA ILE A 91 -19.54 -6.61 -28.32
C ILE A 91 -20.57 -5.82 -29.15
N GLU A 92 -21.75 -6.39 -29.42
CA GLU A 92 -22.80 -5.69 -30.14
C GLU A 92 -23.34 -4.47 -29.37
N ILE A 93 -23.26 -4.53 -28.04
CA ILE A 93 -23.70 -3.47 -27.12
C ILE A 93 -22.59 -2.44 -26.95
N TRP A 94 -21.33 -2.88 -26.79
CA TRP A 94 -20.17 -2.07 -26.52
C TRP A 94 -19.35 -1.70 -27.77
N ASN A 95 -19.65 -2.21 -28.95
CA ASN A 95 -19.02 -2.04 -30.27
C ASN A 95 -17.53 -1.63 -30.20
N PRO A 96 -16.61 -2.57 -30.09
CA PRO A 96 -15.21 -2.27 -29.81
C PRO A 96 -14.56 -1.53 -30.97
N GLN A 97 -13.97 -0.38 -30.72
CA GLN A 97 -13.09 0.33 -31.65
C GLN A 97 -11.62 0.04 -31.39
N SER A 98 -11.29 -1.01 -30.63
CA SER A 98 -9.89 -1.39 -30.43
C SER A 98 -9.38 -2.22 -31.60
N ASP A 99 -8.11 -2.04 -31.96
CA ASP A 99 -7.43 -2.85 -33.00
C ASP A 99 -7.43 -4.35 -32.66
N SER A 100 -7.59 -4.71 -31.37
CA SER A 100 -7.70 -6.10 -30.91
C SER A 100 -9.12 -6.68 -31.00
N GLY A 101 -10.15 -5.87 -31.19
CA GLY A 101 -11.57 -6.29 -31.29
C GLY A 101 -12.17 -6.82 -29.99
N THR A 102 -11.54 -6.60 -28.81
CA THR A 102 -11.96 -7.09 -27.50
C THR A 102 -12.25 -5.97 -26.50
N GLY A 103 -12.02 -4.71 -26.84
CA GLY A 103 -12.21 -3.54 -25.98
C GLY A 103 -13.59 -2.90 -26.15
N GLY A 104 -13.96 -2.07 -25.18
CA GLY A 104 -15.11 -1.20 -25.20
C GLY A 104 -14.87 0.05 -24.39
N ASP A 105 -15.57 1.13 -24.69
CA ASP A 105 -15.43 2.38 -23.98
C ASP A 105 -16.79 3.02 -23.70
N PHE A 106 -16.85 3.79 -22.62
CA PHE A 106 -17.95 4.69 -22.35
C PHE A 106 -17.47 5.96 -21.65
N HIS A 107 -18.20 7.02 -21.83
CA HIS A 107 -17.87 8.34 -21.37
C HIS A 107 -19.04 8.92 -20.60
N ILE A 108 -18.75 9.66 -19.52
CA ILE A 108 -19.74 10.38 -18.74
C ILE A 108 -19.25 11.82 -18.58
N ARG A 109 -20.13 12.76 -18.88
CA ARG A 109 -19.90 14.18 -18.63
C ARG A 109 -20.99 14.74 -17.73
N PHE A 110 -20.59 15.41 -16.68
CA PHE A 110 -21.47 16.20 -15.83
C PHE A 110 -21.36 17.65 -16.25
N GLU A 111 -22.49 18.30 -16.49
CA GLU A 111 -22.54 19.69 -16.97
C GLU A 111 -23.47 20.53 -16.11
N LYS A 112 -23.08 21.80 -15.90
CA LYS A 112 -23.97 22.79 -15.34
C LYS A 112 -24.95 23.28 -16.40
N TYR A 113 -26.19 23.42 -16.03
CA TYR A 113 -27.21 24.02 -16.88
C TYR A 113 -28.18 24.85 -16.04
N ILE A 114 -28.77 25.86 -16.68
CA ILE A 114 -29.80 26.69 -16.05
C ILE A 114 -31.15 26.06 -16.37
N SER A 115 -31.89 25.64 -15.33
CA SER A 115 -33.24 25.09 -15.49
C SER A 115 -34.22 26.19 -15.95
N PRO A 116 -35.37 25.85 -16.51
CA PRO A 116 -36.40 26.81 -16.90
C PRO A 116 -36.87 27.72 -15.73
N SER A 117 -36.67 27.26 -14.49
CA SER A 117 -36.93 28.05 -13.26
C SER A 117 -35.81 29.03 -12.89
N GLY A 118 -34.77 29.17 -13.70
CA GLY A 118 -33.60 30.03 -13.43
C GLY A 118 -32.59 29.46 -12.43
N THR A 119 -32.78 28.22 -11.98
CA THR A 119 -31.90 27.58 -11.01
C THR A 119 -30.81 26.79 -11.74
N GLU A 120 -29.57 27.00 -11.36
CA GLU A 120 -28.44 26.20 -11.86
C GLU A 120 -28.53 24.77 -11.32
N LYS A 121 -28.50 23.80 -12.19
CA LYS A 121 -28.55 22.35 -11.88
C LYS A 121 -27.41 21.63 -12.59
N VAL A 122 -27.14 20.39 -12.20
CA VAL A 122 -26.18 19.49 -12.85
C VAL A 122 -26.97 18.39 -13.57
N ARG A 123 -26.56 18.07 -14.79
CA ARG A 123 -27.06 16.91 -15.55
C ARG A 123 -25.88 16.01 -15.92
N SER A 124 -26.14 14.72 -16.04
CA SER A 124 -25.21 13.75 -16.64
C SER A 124 -25.56 13.47 -18.09
N VAL A 125 -24.54 13.42 -18.93
CA VAL A 125 -24.63 12.96 -20.32
C VAL A 125 -23.65 11.80 -20.44
N TYR A 126 -24.07 10.66 -20.99
CA TYR A 126 -23.22 9.50 -21.18
C TYR A 126 -23.40 8.89 -22.56
N TRP A 127 -22.31 8.39 -23.13
CA TRP A 127 -22.27 7.83 -24.47
C TRP A 127 -21.18 6.76 -24.58
N GLY A 128 -21.26 5.92 -25.61
CA GLY A 128 -20.22 4.97 -26.00
C GLY A 128 -19.55 5.33 -27.32
N PHE A 129 -18.43 4.69 -27.63
CA PHE A 129 -17.78 4.72 -28.95
C PHE A 129 -17.24 6.08 -29.39
N GLY A 130 -16.65 6.85 -28.50
CA GLY A 130 -15.97 8.11 -28.82
C GLY A 130 -16.84 9.22 -29.44
N THR A 131 -18.14 8.99 -29.70
CA THR A 131 -19.04 9.96 -30.33
C THR A 131 -20.23 10.27 -29.44
N GLU A 132 -20.38 11.53 -29.06
CA GLU A 132 -21.43 12.04 -28.17
C GLU A 132 -22.84 11.90 -28.76
N GLY A 133 -23.28 10.98 -29.32
CA GLY A 133 -24.61 10.74 -29.88
C GLY A 133 -25.01 9.27 -29.76
N ASN A 134 -24.07 8.42 -29.43
CA ASN A 134 -24.31 6.99 -29.26
C ASN A 134 -24.78 6.71 -27.84
N SER A 135 -26.09 6.67 -27.61
CA SER A 135 -26.63 6.34 -26.29
C SER A 135 -26.41 4.86 -25.97
N LEU A 136 -25.93 4.58 -24.79
CA LEU A 136 -25.88 3.22 -24.24
C LEU A 136 -27.17 2.90 -23.52
N SER A 137 -27.68 1.66 -23.68
CA SER A 137 -28.83 1.19 -22.93
C SER A 137 -28.45 0.89 -21.47
N SER A 138 -29.42 0.97 -20.55
CA SER A 138 -29.21 0.60 -19.14
C SER A 138 -28.74 -0.84 -18.97
N ASP A 139 -29.23 -1.74 -19.82
CA ASP A 139 -28.93 -3.18 -19.77
C ASP A 139 -27.42 -3.47 -19.96
N THR A 140 -26.73 -2.55 -20.66
CA THR A 140 -25.26 -2.61 -20.82
C THR A 140 -24.52 -2.67 -19.47
N PHE A 141 -25.05 -1.97 -18.49
CA PHE A 141 -24.39 -1.83 -17.18
C PHE A 141 -24.85 -2.87 -16.15
N GLU A 142 -25.93 -3.62 -16.44
CA GLU A 142 -26.33 -4.76 -15.61
C GLU A 142 -25.26 -5.87 -15.59
N ALA A 143 -24.39 -5.89 -16.59
CA ALA A 143 -23.27 -6.81 -16.69
C ALA A 143 -22.10 -6.49 -15.73
N THR A 144 -22.20 -5.42 -14.93
CA THR A 144 -21.15 -4.99 -14.01
C THR A 144 -21.62 -5.08 -12.54
N ASP A 145 -20.79 -5.67 -11.70
CA ASP A 145 -20.98 -5.65 -10.25
C ASP A 145 -19.80 -4.91 -9.61
N VAL A 146 -20.08 -3.77 -8.99
CA VAL A 146 -19.07 -2.92 -8.36
C VAL A 146 -19.37 -2.81 -6.88
N VAL A 147 -18.38 -3.14 -6.06
CA VAL A 147 -18.46 -3.08 -4.61
C VAL A 147 -17.39 -2.13 -4.10
N PHE A 148 -17.77 -1.26 -3.18
CA PHE A 148 -16.86 -0.31 -2.54
C PHE A 148 -16.68 -0.62 -1.06
N LEU A 149 -15.43 -0.55 -0.61
CA LEU A 149 -15.02 -0.67 0.78
C LEU A 149 -14.25 0.60 1.18
N GLY A 150 -14.84 1.45 2.01
CA GLY A 150 -14.21 2.69 2.49
C GLY A 150 -13.11 2.45 3.54
N ALA A 151 -12.25 3.45 3.79
CA ALA A 151 -11.17 3.38 4.77
C ALA A 151 -11.70 3.28 6.22
N LEU A 152 -12.68 4.10 6.55
CA LEU A 152 -13.39 4.05 7.83
C LEU A 152 -14.57 3.08 7.69
N ARG A 153 -14.26 1.79 7.77
CA ARG A 153 -15.28 0.76 7.65
C ARG A 153 -16.03 0.67 8.96
N ASP A 154 -17.30 0.98 8.91
CA ASP A 154 -18.23 0.62 9.97
C ASP A 154 -18.63 -0.85 9.80
N SER A 155 -17.59 -1.74 9.79
CA SER A 155 -17.76 -3.19 9.62
C SER A 155 -18.75 -3.76 10.64
N GLU A 156 -18.82 -3.15 11.81
CA GLU A 156 -19.79 -3.50 12.83
C GLU A 156 -21.22 -3.22 12.37
N ASN A 157 -21.51 -2.01 11.90
CA ASN A 157 -22.87 -1.65 11.46
C ASN A 157 -23.26 -2.34 10.14
N GLU A 158 -22.33 -2.53 9.23
CA GLU A 158 -22.55 -3.26 7.97
C GLU A 158 -22.87 -4.76 8.18
N MET A 159 -22.41 -5.34 9.28
CA MET A 159 -22.67 -6.75 9.64
C MET A 159 -23.76 -6.90 10.72
N LYS A 160 -24.30 -5.80 11.25
CA LYS A 160 -25.47 -5.85 12.16
C LYS A 160 -26.70 -6.40 11.46
N PRO A 161 -27.57 -7.09 12.20
CA PRO A 161 -28.83 -7.59 11.63
C PRO A 161 -29.63 -6.47 10.98
N SER A 162 -29.73 -6.52 9.67
CA SER A 162 -30.53 -5.60 8.87
C SER A 162 -30.82 -6.19 7.49
N ARG A 163 -31.80 -5.64 6.79
CA ARG A 163 -32.13 -6.03 5.42
C ARG A 163 -30.97 -5.87 4.43
N ASN A 164 -30.12 -4.90 4.69
CA ASN A 164 -29.02 -4.52 3.82
C ASN A 164 -27.65 -5.00 4.34
N SER A 165 -27.62 -5.78 5.43
CA SER A 165 -26.35 -6.29 5.96
C SER A 165 -25.67 -7.19 4.93
N LYS A 166 -24.34 -7.18 4.94
CA LYS A 166 -23.55 -8.04 4.01
C LYS A 166 -23.81 -9.53 4.23
N LEU A 167 -24.08 -9.94 5.46
CA LEU A 167 -24.48 -11.31 5.77
C LEU A 167 -25.82 -11.68 5.13
N ALA A 168 -26.80 -10.75 5.16
CA ALA A 168 -28.08 -10.96 4.52
C ALA A 168 -27.96 -11.05 2.99
N GLN A 169 -27.11 -10.20 2.39
CA GLN A 169 -26.81 -10.23 0.97
C GLN A 169 -26.14 -11.55 0.56
N LEU A 170 -25.11 -11.95 1.30
CA LEU A 170 -24.40 -13.22 1.08
C LEU A 170 -25.34 -14.42 1.13
N LEU A 171 -26.21 -14.50 2.15
CA LEU A 171 -27.17 -15.60 2.26
C LEU A 171 -28.16 -15.60 1.07
N ARG A 172 -28.67 -14.42 0.64
CA ARG A 172 -29.57 -14.32 -0.51
C ARG A 172 -28.93 -14.81 -1.81
N ASN A 173 -27.65 -14.52 -1.98
CA ASN A 173 -26.90 -14.91 -3.17
C ASN A 173 -26.53 -16.40 -3.16
N LEU A 174 -26.21 -16.95 -1.99
CA LEU A 174 -25.93 -18.38 -1.82
C LEU A 174 -27.18 -19.25 -2.00
N VAL A 175 -28.34 -18.80 -1.50
CA VAL A 175 -29.59 -19.58 -1.54
C VAL A 175 -30.46 -19.09 -2.70
N GLN A 176 -30.13 -19.56 -3.92
CA GLN A 176 -30.88 -19.20 -5.14
C GLN A 176 -32.10 -20.14 -5.40
N GLY A 177 -32.08 -21.37 -4.85
CA GLY A 177 -33.16 -22.33 -5.04
C GLY A 177 -34.40 -22.02 -4.18
N GLU A 178 -35.58 -22.02 -4.79
CA GLU A 178 -36.84 -21.81 -4.08
C GLU A 178 -37.14 -22.92 -3.05
N ASP A 179 -36.73 -24.17 -3.35
CA ASP A 179 -36.91 -25.31 -2.44
C ASP A 179 -36.14 -25.12 -1.14
N VAL A 180 -34.86 -24.68 -1.21
CA VAL A 180 -34.04 -24.45 -0.03
C VAL A 180 -34.57 -23.25 0.78
N ARG A 181 -35.07 -22.20 0.09
CA ARG A 181 -35.71 -21.07 0.77
C ARG A 181 -36.96 -21.51 1.53
N ALA A 182 -37.79 -22.35 0.89
CA ALA A 182 -38.99 -22.90 1.51
C ALA A 182 -38.69 -23.77 2.73
N GLU A 183 -37.65 -24.60 2.64
CA GLU A 183 -37.15 -25.41 3.78
C GLU A 183 -36.75 -24.56 4.97
N LEU A 184 -35.93 -23.52 4.76
CA LEU A 184 -35.50 -22.59 5.82
C LEU A 184 -36.70 -21.85 6.43
N VAL A 185 -37.67 -21.43 5.62
CA VAL A 185 -38.91 -20.78 6.08
C VAL A 185 -39.75 -21.76 6.90
N GLN A 186 -39.83 -23.03 6.50
CA GLN A 186 -40.58 -24.07 7.21
C GLN A 186 -39.97 -24.31 8.61
N ILE A 187 -38.63 -24.42 8.71
CA ILE A 187 -37.93 -24.56 10.00
C ILE A 187 -38.27 -23.40 10.95
N LEU A 188 -38.25 -22.15 10.44
CA LEU A 188 -38.60 -20.99 11.25
C LEU A 188 -40.07 -20.98 11.66
N SER A 189 -40.97 -21.42 10.75
CA SER A 189 -42.42 -21.55 11.02
C SER A 189 -42.67 -22.58 12.14
N ASP A 190 -42.02 -23.74 12.06
CA ASP A 190 -42.15 -24.79 13.07
C ASP A 190 -41.58 -24.35 14.43
N ALA A 191 -40.45 -23.64 14.43
CA ALA A 191 -39.90 -23.06 15.67
C ALA A 191 -40.83 -22.02 16.30
N ASN A 192 -41.43 -21.14 15.49
CA ASN A 192 -42.43 -20.16 15.95
C ASN A 192 -43.64 -20.87 16.58
N ASN A 193 -44.20 -21.87 15.88
CA ASN A 193 -45.35 -22.61 16.35
C ASN A 193 -45.05 -23.32 17.69
N ASN A 194 -43.88 -23.98 17.79
CA ASN A 194 -43.44 -24.62 19.01
C ASN A 194 -43.27 -23.67 20.21
N LEU A 195 -42.82 -22.43 19.94
CA LEU A 195 -42.70 -21.39 20.98
C LEU A 195 -44.07 -20.84 21.37
N LEU A 196 -44.94 -20.58 20.41
CA LEU A 196 -46.30 -20.08 20.66
C LEU A 196 -47.17 -21.10 21.42
N GLU A 197 -46.89 -22.36 21.32
CA GLU A 197 -47.54 -23.43 22.09
C GLU A 197 -47.15 -23.46 23.60
N LYS A 198 -46.07 -22.78 23.99
CA LYS A 198 -45.67 -22.72 25.40
C LYS A 198 -46.70 -21.97 26.26
N GLU A 199 -46.92 -22.51 27.45
CA GLU A 199 -47.96 -22.07 28.37
C GLU A 199 -47.89 -20.57 28.70
N GLN A 200 -46.69 -20.01 28.84
CA GLN A 200 -46.49 -18.60 29.15
C GLN A 200 -46.93 -17.70 28.00
N LEU A 201 -46.66 -18.06 26.72
CA LEU A 201 -47.05 -17.27 25.56
C LEU A 201 -48.54 -17.40 25.28
N LYS A 202 -49.15 -18.58 25.45
CA LYS A 202 -50.60 -18.78 25.43
C LYS A 202 -51.29 -17.89 26.47
N LYS A 203 -50.76 -17.89 27.70
CA LYS A 203 -51.30 -17.06 28.79
C LYS A 203 -51.20 -15.60 28.46
N THR A 204 -50.10 -15.11 27.90
CA THR A 204 -49.93 -13.74 27.49
C THR A 204 -50.97 -13.32 26.45
N ARG A 205 -51.14 -14.14 25.37
CA ARG A 205 -52.16 -13.93 24.35
C ARG A 205 -53.56 -13.88 24.93
N ASN A 206 -53.92 -14.86 25.76
CA ASN A 206 -55.21 -14.93 26.37
C ASN A 206 -55.50 -13.73 27.29
N THR A 207 -54.53 -13.30 28.10
CA THR A 207 -54.66 -12.12 28.97
C THR A 207 -54.89 -10.84 28.14
N ILE A 208 -54.23 -10.68 27.01
CA ILE A 208 -54.44 -9.52 26.13
C ILE A 208 -55.87 -9.57 25.54
N ASN A 209 -56.31 -10.72 25.02
CA ASN A 209 -57.60 -10.88 24.44
C ASN A 209 -58.75 -10.74 25.48
N GLU A 210 -58.57 -11.24 26.69
CA GLU A 210 -59.48 -11.03 27.80
C GLU A 210 -59.63 -9.56 28.16
N ASN A 211 -58.53 -8.79 28.18
CA ASN A 211 -58.56 -7.38 28.41
C ASN A 211 -59.16 -6.59 27.24
N LEU A 212 -58.87 -7.03 25.97
CA LEU A 212 -59.48 -6.44 24.80
C LEU A 212 -61.01 -6.63 24.79
N ALA A 213 -61.47 -7.83 25.11
CA ALA A 213 -62.91 -8.13 25.21
C ALA A 213 -63.64 -7.27 26.28
N ARG A 214 -62.90 -6.77 27.30
CA ARG A 214 -63.52 -5.82 28.28
C ARG A 214 -63.69 -4.41 27.75
N ILE A 215 -62.97 -4.05 26.67
CA ILE A 215 -62.96 -2.73 26.04
C ILE A 215 -63.85 -2.72 24.79
N GLU A 216 -64.08 -3.89 24.19
CA GLU A 216 -64.85 -4.04 22.95
C GLU A 216 -66.29 -3.63 23.12
N GLN A 217 -66.78 -2.78 22.22
CA GLN A 217 -68.17 -2.55 21.95
C GLN A 217 -68.62 -3.49 20.82
N GLU A 218 -69.92 -3.80 20.79
CA GLU A 218 -70.53 -4.83 19.92
C GLU A 218 -70.18 -4.82 18.40
N PHE A 219 -69.47 -3.77 17.96
CA PHE A 219 -69.07 -3.63 16.53
C PHE A 219 -67.57 -3.85 16.26
N LEU A 220 -66.72 -4.09 17.28
CA LEU A 220 -65.28 -4.40 17.14
C LEU A 220 -65.10 -5.90 17.35
N ASN A 221 -65.07 -6.67 16.27
CA ASN A 221 -64.91 -8.11 16.33
C ASN A 221 -63.47 -8.49 15.94
N GLN A 222 -62.49 -8.10 16.79
CA GLN A 222 -61.08 -8.35 16.55
C GLN A 222 -60.43 -9.14 17.68
N GLN A 223 -59.53 -10.06 17.34
CA GLN A 223 -58.70 -10.78 18.30
C GLN A 223 -57.24 -10.52 17.95
N ILE A 224 -56.41 -10.41 18.95
CA ILE A 224 -54.97 -10.30 18.78
C ILE A 224 -54.35 -11.70 18.85
N ASP A 225 -53.56 -12.03 17.85
CA ASP A 225 -52.63 -13.12 17.91
C ASP A 225 -51.20 -12.60 18.08
N ILE A 226 -50.32 -13.37 18.73
CA ILE A 226 -48.95 -13.00 19.04
C ILE A 226 -48.05 -13.82 18.10
N GLY A 227 -47.24 -13.17 17.29
CA GLY A 227 -46.18 -13.78 16.50
C GLY A 227 -44.82 -13.32 16.97
N LEU A 228 -43.79 -14.14 16.84
CA LEU A 228 -42.42 -13.77 17.16
C LEU A 228 -41.75 -13.07 15.96
N VAL A 229 -41.62 -13.79 14.86
CA VAL A 229 -41.01 -13.31 13.61
C VAL A 229 -41.82 -13.85 12.44
N GLU A 230 -42.14 -13.02 11.46
CA GLU A 230 -42.83 -13.50 10.26
C GLU A 230 -41.93 -14.52 9.51
N PRO A 231 -42.39 -15.75 9.26
CA PRO A 231 -41.64 -16.80 8.63
C PRO A 231 -41.45 -16.53 7.12
N ARG A 232 -40.54 -15.62 6.81
CA ARG A 232 -40.12 -15.27 5.46
C ARG A 232 -38.62 -15.42 5.35
N PHE A 233 -38.12 -15.81 4.18
CA PHE A 233 -36.68 -15.94 3.92
C PHE A 233 -35.94 -14.62 4.23
N ASP A 234 -36.49 -13.46 3.87
CA ASP A 234 -35.91 -12.16 4.17
C ASP A 234 -35.81 -11.88 5.68
N SER A 235 -36.71 -12.39 6.49
CA SER A 235 -36.64 -12.28 7.95
C SER A 235 -35.48 -13.08 8.50
N ILE A 236 -35.25 -14.30 7.97
CA ILE A 236 -34.10 -15.13 8.32
C ILE A 236 -32.79 -14.40 7.94
N ALA A 237 -32.69 -13.97 6.69
CA ALA A 237 -31.49 -13.28 6.17
C ALA A 237 -31.18 -12.01 6.98
N SER A 238 -32.18 -11.17 7.25
CA SER A 238 -32.00 -9.91 7.98
C SER A 238 -31.71 -10.06 9.48
N SER A 239 -31.91 -11.24 10.05
CA SER A 239 -31.64 -11.53 11.46
C SER A 239 -30.28 -12.16 11.72
N LEU A 240 -29.50 -12.45 10.67
CA LEU A 240 -28.18 -13.03 10.79
C LEU A 240 -27.22 -12.10 11.57
N ARG A 241 -26.45 -12.70 12.46
CA ARG A 241 -25.41 -12.04 13.26
C ARG A 241 -24.08 -12.75 13.09
N ALA A 242 -23.01 -11.97 13.02
CA ALA A 242 -21.67 -12.51 13.10
C ALA A 242 -21.21 -12.59 14.56
N TRP A 243 -20.69 -13.76 14.92
CA TRP A 243 -20.08 -14.01 16.22
C TRP A 243 -18.62 -14.37 16.02
N VAL A 244 -17.73 -13.77 16.78
CA VAL A 244 -16.31 -14.11 16.78
C VAL A 244 -16.09 -15.21 17.82
N LYS A 245 -15.53 -16.32 17.38
CA LYS A 245 -15.14 -17.43 18.26
C LYS A 245 -13.63 -17.60 18.23
N PRO A 246 -12.98 -17.96 19.35
CA PRO A 246 -11.57 -18.29 19.33
C PRO A 246 -11.35 -19.55 18.47
N LYS A 247 -10.33 -19.55 17.62
CA LYS A 247 -9.97 -20.74 16.84
C LYS A 247 -9.28 -21.79 17.73
N TRP A 248 -8.49 -21.32 18.68
CA TRP A 248 -7.71 -22.11 19.61
C TRP A 248 -8.18 -21.88 21.04
N ILE A 249 -8.30 -22.95 21.81
CA ILE A 249 -8.69 -22.92 23.20
C ILE A 249 -7.52 -23.41 24.04
N LEU A 250 -7.10 -22.57 24.98
CA LEU A 250 -6.07 -22.92 25.96
C LEU A 250 -6.69 -23.64 27.14
N ILE A 251 -6.23 -24.86 27.40
CA ILE A 251 -6.37 -25.54 28.68
C ILE A 251 -5.08 -25.31 29.46
N ASN A 252 -5.12 -24.36 30.38
CA ASN A 252 -3.93 -23.98 31.14
C ASN A 252 -3.59 -24.99 32.23
N LYS A 253 -2.36 -24.93 32.75
CA LYS A 253 -1.85 -25.90 33.75
C LYS A 253 -2.64 -25.93 35.07
N THR A 254 -3.46 -24.95 35.34
CA THR A 254 -4.30 -24.84 36.52
C THR A 254 -5.74 -25.31 36.30
N ASP A 255 -6.08 -25.67 35.06
CA ASP A 255 -7.42 -26.11 34.71
C ASP A 255 -7.66 -27.55 35.25
N SER A 256 -8.87 -27.83 35.72
CA SER A 256 -9.24 -29.12 36.29
C SER A 256 -9.11 -30.30 35.31
N VAL A 257 -9.16 -30.01 34.01
CA VAL A 257 -9.04 -31.05 32.96
C VAL A 257 -7.62 -31.08 32.32
N TYR A 258 -6.65 -30.39 32.90
CA TYR A 258 -5.30 -30.32 32.31
C TYR A 258 -4.64 -31.69 32.16
N GLU A 259 -4.70 -32.51 33.17
CA GLU A 259 -4.11 -33.88 33.13
C GLU A 259 -4.70 -34.71 31.98
N LYS A 260 -6.00 -34.56 31.71
CA LYS A 260 -6.67 -35.25 30.60
C LYS A 260 -6.23 -34.68 29.26
N ALA A 261 -6.09 -33.35 29.18
CA ALA A 261 -5.58 -32.65 28.00
C ALA A 261 -4.13 -33.08 27.69
N TYR A 262 -3.29 -33.16 28.72
CA TYR A 262 -1.89 -33.60 28.58
C TYR A 262 -1.78 -35.07 28.15
N ALA A 263 -2.57 -35.97 28.76
CA ALA A 263 -2.62 -37.36 28.36
C ALA A 263 -3.13 -37.57 26.93
N TYR A 264 -4.04 -36.70 26.47
CA TYR A 264 -4.50 -36.67 25.07
C TYR A 264 -3.42 -36.15 24.13
N PHE A 265 -2.77 -35.06 24.45
CA PHE A 265 -1.66 -34.49 23.68
C PHE A 265 -0.52 -35.50 23.49
N GLN A 266 -0.11 -36.20 24.56
CA GLN A 266 0.96 -37.20 24.51
C GLN A 266 0.65 -38.37 23.56
N ARG A 267 -0.62 -38.70 23.37
CA ARG A 267 -1.06 -39.78 22.44
C ARG A 267 -1.19 -39.31 21.00
N HIS A 268 -1.32 -37.97 20.77
CA HIS A 268 -1.65 -37.37 19.48
C HIS A 268 -0.70 -36.24 19.12
N THR A 269 0.59 -36.37 19.36
CA THR A 269 1.62 -35.33 19.10
C THR A 269 1.79 -34.99 17.62
N ASP A 270 1.31 -35.80 16.71
CA ASP A 270 1.31 -35.60 15.25
C ASP A 270 0.11 -34.81 14.74
N LEU A 271 -0.91 -34.60 15.58
CA LEU A 271 -2.08 -33.81 15.19
C LEU A 271 -1.76 -32.30 15.20
N LYS A 272 -1.89 -31.66 14.04
CA LYS A 272 -1.71 -30.19 13.90
C LYS A 272 -2.75 -29.36 14.66
N LYS A 273 -3.81 -29.99 15.16
CA LYS A 273 -4.93 -29.39 15.89
C LYS A 273 -4.69 -29.27 17.39
N ILE A 274 -3.52 -29.67 17.87
CA ILE A 274 -3.13 -29.61 19.28
C ILE A 274 -1.71 -29.06 19.34
N GLN A 275 -1.47 -28.13 20.26
CA GLN A 275 -0.14 -27.51 20.47
C GLN A 275 0.10 -27.37 21.98
N GLU A 276 1.33 -27.55 22.44
CA GLU A 276 1.75 -27.33 23.82
C GLU A 276 2.73 -26.17 23.88
N ASP A 277 2.58 -25.30 24.88
CA ASP A 277 3.55 -24.27 25.22
C ASP A 277 3.77 -24.16 26.75
N THR A 278 4.41 -23.03 27.17
CA THR A 278 4.69 -22.77 28.59
C THR A 278 3.45 -22.56 29.44
N GLU A 279 2.31 -22.15 28.85
CA GLU A 279 1.07 -21.81 29.53
C GLU A 279 0.15 -23.05 29.66
N GLY A 280 0.16 -23.93 28.67
CA GLY A 280 -0.69 -25.12 28.66
C GLY A 280 -0.81 -25.79 27.31
N ILE A 281 -1.96 -26.36 27.03
CA ILE A 281 -2.26 -27.08 25.81
C ILE A 281 -3.38 -26.38 25.05
N TYR A 282 -3.13 -26.09 23.79
CA TYR A 282 -4.07 -25.46 22.89
C TYR A 282 -4.76 -26.51 22.03
N PHE A 283 -6.07 -26.45 21.98
CA PHE A 283 -6.92 -27.25 21.12
C PHE A 283 -7.58 -26.38 20.05
N GLU A 284 -7.46 -26.78 18.79
CA GLU A 284 -8.28 -26.17 17.73
C GLU A 284 -9.74 -26.70 17.90
N ILE A 285 -10.72 -25.80 17.86
CA ILE A 285 -12.13 -26.13 18.06
C ILE A 285 -12.61 -27.26 17.13
N SER A 286 -12.12 -27.27 15.89
CA SER A 286 -12.46 -28.29 14.89
C SER A 286 -12.05 -29.73 15.28
N ILE A 287 -11.30 -29.87 16.36
CA ILE A 287 -10.96 -31.22 16.88
C ILE A 287 -12.20 -31.98 17.37
N LEU A 288 -13.20 -31.26 17.88
CA LEU A 288 -14.46 -31.88 18.37
C LEU A 288 -15.27 -32.53 17.24
N ASP A 289 -15.10 -32.05 15.99
CA ASP A 289 -15.84 -32.57 14.82
C ASP A 289 -15.12 -33.75 14.15
N SER A 290 -13.82 -33.91 14.40
CA SER A 290 -12.98 -34.86 13.66
C SER A 290 -12.48 -36.03 14.47
N GLU A 291 -12.46 -35.94 15.81
CA GLU A 291 -11.87 -36.95 16.71
C GLU A 291 -12.91 -37.49 17.67
N THR A 292 -13.03 -38.80 17.70
CA THR A 292 -14.01 -39.51 18.53
C THR A 292 -13.46 -40.02 19.87
N ASP A 293 -12.12 -39.91 20.09
CA ASP A 293 -11.40 -40.44 21.25
C ASP A 293 -11.10 -39.37 22.32
N ILE A 294 -11.75 -38.22 22.27
CA ILE A 294 -11.59 -37.17 23.28
C ILE A 294 -12.39 -37.51 24.53
N ASP A 295 -11.74 -37.46 25.72
CA ASP A 295 -12.42 -37.61 26.98
C ASP A 295 -13.61 -36.63 27.10
N LYS A 296 -14.74 -37.14 27.63
CA LYS A 296 -15.97 -36.34 27.66
C LYS A 296 -15.84 -35.04 28.46
N GLU A 297 -15.15 -35.03 29.59
CA GLU A 297 -14.98 -33.84 30.42
C GLU A 297 -14.08 -32.81 29.70
N LEU A 298 -13.06 -33.28 28.97
CA LEU A 298 -12.21 -32.46 28.15
C LEU A 298 -13.01 -31.85 26.96
N ALA A 299 -13.81 -32.67 26.29
CA ALA A 299 -14.67 -32.22 25.20
C ALA A 299 -15.73 -31.22 25.70
N ASP A 300 -16.35 -31.45 26.83
CA ASP A 300 -17.32 -30.56 27.47
C ASP A 300 -16.66 -29.20 27.81
N ARG A 301 -15.42 -29.24 28.35
CA ARG A 301 -14.64 -28.01 28.66
C ARG A 301 -14.25 -27.22 27.44
N ILE A 302 -13.76 -27.90 26.39
CA ILE A 302 -13.46 -27.27 25.11
C ILE A 302 -14.74 -26.62 24.54
N SER A 303 -15.86 -27.34 24.56
CA SER A 303 -17.15 -26.84 24.10
C SER A 303 -17.66 -25.65 24.90
N GLU A 304 -17.50 -25.68 26.24
CA GLU A 304 -17.88 -24.54 27.11
C GLU A 304 -17.14 -23.26 26.70
N VAL A 305 -15.83 -23.35 26.49
CA VAL A 305 -15.02 -22.19 26.08
C VAL A 305 -15.31 -21.81 24.64
N ALA A 306 -15.49 -22.80 23.74
CA ALA A 306 -15.86 -22.56 22.34
C ALA A 306 -17.20 -21.83 22.18
N ASN A 307 -18.12 -22.05 23.10
CA ASN A 307 -19.42 -21.38 23.10
C ASN A 307 -19.38 -19.94 23.64
N LYS A 308 -18.25 -19.52 24.22
CA LYS A 308 -18.01 -18.11 24.55
C LYS A 308 -17.71 -17.36 23.26
N SER A 309 -18.78 -16.86 22.62
CA SER A 309 -18.68 -16.02 21.44
C SER A 309 -18.64 -14.55 21.84
N PHE A 310 -17.89 -13.76 21.06
CA PHE A 310 -17.78 -12.32 21.24
C PHE A 310 -18.56 -11.61 20.14
N GLU A 311 -19.25 -10.54 20.49
CA GLU A 311 -19.84 -9.66 19.49
C GLU A 311 -18.73 -8.83 18.79
N LEU A 312 -18.98 -8.38 17.56
CA LEU A 312 -17.98 -7.66 16.76
C LEU A 312 -17.44 -6.41 17.48
N TYR A 313 -18.26 -5.69 18.27
CA TYR A 313 -17.79 -4.51 19.01
C TYR A 313 -16.76 -4.82 20.10
N GLN A 314 -16.66 -6.09 20.52
CA GLN A 314 -15.67 -6.55 21.50
C GLN A 314 -14.34 -6.95 20.86
N ASN A 315 -14.30 -6.98 19.53
CA ASN A 315 -13.13 -7.32 18.75
C ASN A 315 -12.40 -6.09 18.24
N GLY A 316 -11.11 -6.20 17.92
CA GLY A 316 -10.35 -5.08 17.37
C GLY A 316 -10.81 -4.68 15.96
N LEU A 317 -10.84 -3.37 15.67
CA LEU A 317 -11.29 -2.83 14.38
C LEU A 317 -10.58 -3.46 13.17
N GLY A 318 -9.29 -3.71 13.26
CA GLY A 318 -8.53 -4.34 12.18
C GLY A 318 -9.04 -5.74 11.84
N TYR A 319 -9.33 -6.57 12.84
CA TYR A 319 -9.90 -7.91 12.63
C TYR A 319 -11.33 -7.85 12.09
N ASN A 320 -12.15 -6.92 12.55
CA ASN A 320 -13.49 -6.71 12.01
C ASN A 320 -13.44 -6.33 10.54
N ASN A 321 -12.47 -5.50 10.13
CA ASN A 321 -12.26 -5.16 8.73
C ASN A 321 -11.88 -6.39 7.89
N LEU A 322 -11.05 -7.29 8.41
CA LEU A 322 -10.71 -8.55 7.73
C LEU A 322 -11.94 -9.46 7.56
N LEU A 323 -12.75 -9.60 8.61
CA LEU A 323 -13.99 -10.38 8.57
C LEU A 323 -14.97 -9.79 7.54
N PHE A 324 -15.12 -8.48 7.52
CA PHE A 324 -15.98 -7.80 6.57
C PHE A 324 -15.50 -7.97 5.11
N MET A 325 -14.20 -7.79 4.85
CA MET A 325 -13.60 -8.05 3.54
C MET A 325 -13.82 -9.50 3.10
N SER A 326 -13.68 -10.46 4.03
CA SER A 326 -13.92 -11.88 3.74
C SER A 326 -15.36 -12.16 3.33
N ALA A 327 -16.32 -11.53 4.01
CA ALA A 327 -17.74 -11.67 3.65
C ALA A 327 -18.04 -11.06 2.27
N VAL A 328 -17.45 -9.89 1.97
CA VAL A 328 -17.62 -9.23 0.68
C VAL A 328 -17.02 -10.06 -0.47
N LEU A 329 -15.78 -10.53 -0.31
CA LEU A 329 -15.14 -11.37 -1.32
C LEU A 329 -15.87 -12.70 -1.49
N GLY A 330 -16.40 -13.29 -0.41
CA GLY A 330 -17.25 -14.47 -0.49
C GLY A 330 -18.52 -14.23 -1.31
N ASP A 331 -19.16 -13.06 -1.18
CA ASP A 331 -20.31 -12.68 -1.97
C ASP A 331 -19.97 -12.44 -3.45
N MET A 332 -18.81 -11.80 -3.72
CA MET A 332 -18.36 -11.54 -5.08
C MET A 332 -17.91 -12.82 -5.83
N ALA A 333 -17.47 -13.85 -5.06
CA ALA A 333 -17.05 -15.13 -5.60
C ALA A 333 -18.24 -15.99 -6.11
N ILE A 334 -19.48 -15.66 -5.72
CA ILE A 334 -20.67 -16.37 -6.18
C ILE A 334 -20.94 -15.96 -7.63
N GLU A 335 -21.01 -16.95 -8.53
CA GLU A 335 -21.39 -16.69 -9.92
C GLU A 335 -22.79 -16.08 -9.99
N LYS A 336 -22.86 -14.84 -10.43
CA LYS A 336 -24.10 -14.11 -10.73
C LYS A 336 -24.32 -14.17 -12.23
N GLY A 337 -25.35 -14.87 -12.68
CA GLY A 337 -25.66 -14.98 -14.12
C GLY A 337 -25.79 -13.61 -14.78
N GLY A 338 -25.04 -13.41 -15.89
CA GLY A 338 -25.06 -12.15 -16.64
C GLY A 338 -24.07 -11.09 -16.19
N VAL A 339 -23.35 -11.26 -15.08
CA VAL A 339 -22.28 -10.36 -14.64
C VAL A 339 -20.95 -10.78 -15.27
N TYR A 340 -20.32 -9.86 -15.98
CA TYR A 340 -19.03 -10.09 -16.66
C TYR A 340 -17.89 -9.27 -16.10
N GLN A 341 -18.18 -8.22 -15.35
CA GLN A 341 -17.20 -7.41 -14.62
C GLN A 341 -17.50 -7.43 -13.13
N ASN A 342 -16.59 -7.98 -12.34
CA ASN A 342 -16.58 -7.87 -10.89
C ASN A 342 -15.47 -6.92 -10.49
N LEU A 343 -15.82 -5.75 -9.95
CA LEU A 343 -14.87 -4.72 -9.56
C LEU A 343 -15.00 -4.42 -8.06
N LEU A 344 -13.91 -4.64 -7.32
CA LEU A 344 -13.80 -4.29 -5.91
C LEU A 344 -12.93 -3.05 -5.75
N LEU A 345 -13.51 -1.98 -5.25
CA LEU A 345 -12.82 -0.74 -4.89
C LEU A 345 -12.58 -0.73 -3.38
N VAL A 346 -11.33 -0.56 -2.95
CA VAL A 346 -10.96 -0.57 -1.54
C VAL A 346 -10.17 0.68 -1.20
N GLU A 347 -10.64 1.48 -0.26
CA GLU A 347 -9.83 2.54 0.32
C GLU A 347 -9.04 2.02 1.51
N GLU A 348 -7.73 2.24 1.48
CA GLU A 348 -6.79 1.99 2.56
C GLU A 348 -7.03 0.64 3.28
N PRO A 349 -6.84 -0.50 2.59
CA PRO A 349 -7.03 -1.82 3.19
C PRO A 349 -6.17 -2.04 4.43
N GLU A 350 -5.10 -1.28 4.59
CA GLU A 350 -4.19 -1.27 5.75
C GLU A 350 -4.72 -0.53 6.97
N ALA A 351 -5.83 0.20 6.87
CA ALA A 351 -6.34 1.03 7.98
C ALA A 351 -6.53 0.21 9.26
N HIS A 352 -5.93 0.67 10.35
CA HIS A 352 -5.92 0.03 11.67
C HIS A 352 -5.26 -1.36 11.75
N LEU A 353 -4.45 -1.74 10.73
CA LEU A 353 -3.73 -3.01 10.72
C LEU A 353 -2.25 -2.83 11.07
N HIS A 354 -1.75 -3.72 11.91
CA HIS A 354 -0.30 -3.85 12.13
C HIS A 354 0.41 -4.26 10.83
N PRO A 355 1.65 -3.81 10.55
CA PRO A 355 2.37 -4.10 9.31
C PRO A 355 2.36 -5.57 8.88
N GLN A 356 2.51 -6.52 9.81
CA GLN A 356 2.41 -7.96 9.52
C GLN A 356 1.03 -8.38 8.99
N LEU A 357 -0.05 -7.77 9.50
CA LEU A 357 -1.40 -8.04 9.02
C LEU A 357 -1.65 -7.40 7.64
N GLN A 358 -0.97 -6.31 7.32
CA GLN A 358 -1.05 -5.68 5.98
C GLN A 358 -0.53 -6.63 4.88
N GLU A 359 0.55 -7.39 5.15
CA GLU A 359 1.02 -8.42 4.22
C GLU A 359 -0.02 -9.54 4.03
N LEU A 360 -0.66 -9.97 5.12
CA LEU A 360 -1.72 -10.98 5.05
C LEU A 360 -2.93 -10.47 4.24
N VAL A 361 -3.29 -9.19 4.36
CA VAL A 361 -4.35 -8.59 3.54
C VAL A 361 -3.99 -8.63 2.07
N HIS A 362 -2.77 -8.24 1.71
CA HIS A 362 -2.32 -8.33 0.31
C HIS A 362 -2.41 -9.76 -0.23
N ASN A 363 -1.91 -10.73 0.51
CA ASN A 363 -1.98 -12.14 0.11
C ASN A 363 -3.43 -12.62 -0.02
N PHE A 364 -4.28 -12.26 0.93
CA PHE A 364 -5.70 -12.59 0.90
C PHE A 364 -6.42 -12.02 -0.33
N LEU A 365 -6.20 -10.75 -0.66
CA LEU A 365 -6.74 -10.12 -1.87
C LEU A 365 -6.17 -10.78 -3.14
N SER A 366 -4.88 -11.15 -3.12
CA SER A 366 -4.22 -11.82 -4.24
C SER A 366 -4.77 -13.22 -4.49
N ASP A 367 -5.02 -13.99 -3.44
CA ASP A 367 -5.57 -15.34 -3.53
C ASP A 367 -7.03 -15.35 -3.98
N ALA A 368 -7.82 -14.34 -3.60
CA ALA A 368 -9.17 -14.15 -4.09
C ALA A 368 -9.22 -13.98 -5.62
N ASN A 369 -8.17 -13.40 -6.21
CA ASN A 369 -8.06 -13.25 -7.66
C ASN A 369 -7.58 -14.54 -8.37
N LYS A 370 -6.70 -15.35 -7.73
CA LYS A 370 -6.15 -16.58 -8.33
C LYS A 370 -7.19 -17.71 -8.48
N ASN A 371 -8.24 -17.69 -7.67
CA ASN A 371 -9.26 -18.76 -7.62
C ASN A 371 -10.35 -18.62 -8.68
N ASP A 372 -10.02 -18.19 -9.91
CA ASP A 372 -10.91 -18.05 -11.08
C ASP A 372 -12.10 -17.09 -10.92
N ASN A 373 -12.11 -16.27 -9.89
CA ASN A 373 -13.26 -15.43 -9.57
C ASN A 373 -13.41 -14.17 -10.46
N ASN A 374 -12.52 -13.96 -11.43
CA ASN A 374 -12.55 -12.79 -12.35
C ASN A 374 -12.78 -11.44 -11.66
N ILE A 375 -12.35 -11.31 -10.38
CA ILE A 375 -12.51 -10.08 -9.61
C ILE A 375 -11.31 -9.17 -9.89
N GLN A 376 -11.59 -7.98 -10.40
CA GLN A 376 -10.60 -6.92 -10.45
C GLN A 376 -10.66 -6.12 -9.15
N ILE A 377 -9.49 -5.92 -8.52
CA ILE A 377 -9.38 -5.19 -7.26
C ILE A 377 -8.56 -3.93 -7.51
N ILE A 378 -9.11 -2.78 -7.16
CA ILE A 378 -8.41 -1.50 -7.18
C ILE A 378 -8.42 -0.95 -5.77
N TYR A 379 -7.24 -0.77 -5.17
CA TYR A 379 -7.16 -0.19 -3.85
C TYR A 379 -6.28 1.05 -3.80
N THR A 380 -6.59 1.95 -2.88
CA THR A 380 -5.71 3.06 -2.52
C THR A 380 -4.88 2.70 -1.32
N SER A 381 -3.63 3.16 -1.26
CA SER A 381 -2.77 2.89 -0.12
C SER A 381 -1.78 4.03 0.16
N HIS A 382 -1.47 4.20 1.45
CA HIS A 382 -0.36 4.97 1.97
C HIS A 382 0.73 4.09 2.58
N SER A 383 0.58 2.75 2.51
CA SER A 383 1.48 1.81 3.13
C SER A 383 2.63 1.42 2.22
N PRO A 384 3.89 1.71 2.60
CA PRO A 384 5.05 1.14 1.93
C PRO A 384 5.06 -0.39 1.94
N THR A 385 4.49 -1.01 2.99
CA THR A 385 4.36 -2.47 3.09
C THR A 385 3.51 -3.03 1.95
N LEU A 386 2.34 -2.44 1.68
CA LEU A 386 1.50 -2.86 0.56
C LEU A 386 2.14 -2.53 -0.79
N ALA A 387 2.75 -1.35 -0.92
CA ALA A 387 3.44 -0.95 -2.15
C ALA A 387 4.61 -1.89 -2.51
N SER A 388 5.27 -2.50 -1.51
CA SER A 388 6.37 -3.45 -1.74
C SER A 388 5.93 -4.84 -2.20
N LYS A 389 4.66 -5.19 -2.08
CA LYS A 389 4.15 -6.54 -2.35
C LYS A 389 3.40 -6.67 -3.68
N ILE A 390 2.91 -5.56 -4.20
CA ILE A 390 2.19 -5.56 -5.47
C ILE A 390 3.16 -5.60 -6.66
N ASP A 391 2.71 -6.21 -7.76
CA ASP A 391 3.46 -6.16 -9.01
C ASP A 391 3.61 -4.72 -9.49
N ILE A 392 4.83 -4.35 -9.79
CA ILE A 392 5.20 -2.96 -10.09
C ILE A 392 4.37 -2.36 -11.24
N GLU A 393 4.00 -3.17 -12.23
CA GLU A 393 3.17 -2.75 -13.36
C GLU A 393 1.71 -2.43 -12.99
N ASN A 394 1.28 -2.86 -11.82
CA ASN A 394 -0.09 -2.66 -11.32
C ASN A 394 -0.20 -1.43 -10.41
N ILE A 395 0.85 -0.62 -10.35
CA ILE A 395 0.91 0.59 -9.54
C ILE A 395 0.62 1.81 -10.40
N ASN A 396 -0.30 2.65 -9.92
CA ASN A 396 -0.54 4.01 -10.39
C ASN A 396 -0.11 4.98 -9.30
N LEU A 397 0.98 5.73 -9.53
CA LEU A 397 1.49 6.70 -8.57
C LEU A 397 0.88 8.08 -8.82
N LEU A 398 0.14 8.60 -7.85
CA LEU A 398 -0.38 9.96 -7.87
C LEU A 398 0.57 10.91 -7.14
N TYR A 399 0.94 12.01 -7.81
CA TYR A 399 1.86 12.99 -7.27
C TYR A 399 1.48 14.43 -7.67
N GLU A 400 2.06 15.37 -6.95
CA GLU A 400 1.90 16.80 -7.23
C GLU A 400 3.20 17.39 -7.76
N TYR A 401 3.10 18.14 -8.85
CA TYR A 401 4.22 18.91 -9.39
C TYR A 401 3.74 20.30 -9.82
N GLY A 402 4.32 21.36 -9.27
CA GLY A 402 3.95 22.74 -9.60
C GLY A 402 2.46 23.03 -9.39
N HIS A 403 1.89 22.58 -8.25
CA HIS A 403 0.46 22.72 -7.88
C HIS A 403 -0.52 21.92 -8.73
N LYS A 404 -0.06 21.17 -9.72
CA LYS A 404 -0.89 20.27 -10.53
C LYS A 404 -0.74 18.81 -10.08
N LYS A 405 -1.82 18.06 -10.28
CA LYS A 405 -1.83 16.61 -9.98
C LYS A 405 -1.55 15.81 -11.24
N TYR A 406 -0.73 14.80 -11.08
CA TYR A 406 -0.32 13.89 -12.13
C TYR A 406 -0.48 12.45 -11.70
N CYS A 407 -0.57 11.56 -12.67
CA CYS A 407 -0.51 10.12 -12.44
C CYS A 407 0.63 9.53 -13.29
N LEU A 408 1.46 8.70 -12.68
CA LEU A 408 2.45 7.88 -13.36
C LEU A 408 2.04 6.40 -13.20
N PRO A 409 1.40 5.81 -14.21
CA PRO A 409 1.21 4.36 -14.25
C PRO A 409 2.57 3.69 -14.48
N PHE A 410 3.01 2.82 -13.58
CA PHE A 410 4.32 2.17 -13.73
C PHE A 410 4.38 1.19 -14.91
N SER A 411 3.25 0.76 -15.42
CA SER A 411 3.16 0.04 -16.70
C SER A 411 3.58 0.87 -17.93
N GLN A 412 3.70 2.20 -17.80
CA GLN A 412 4.12 3.13 -18.85
C GLN A 412 5.52 3.70 -18.62
N THR A 413 6.25 3.23 -17.65
CA THR A 413 7.64 3.64 -17.39
C THR A 413 8.61 2.89 -18.31
N ASN A 414 9.86 3.36 -18.36
CA ASN A 414 10.90 2.80 -19.22
C ASN A 414 11.52 1.50 -18.66
N LEU A 415 10.76 0.74 -17.85
CA LEU A 415 11.19 -0.51 -17.25
C LEU A 415 11.30 -1.64 -18.28
N THR A 416 12.47 -2.25 -18.35
CA THR A 416 12.67 -3.54 -19.04
C THR A 416 12.23 -4.70 -18.16
N GLU A 417 11.98 -5.87 -18.73
CA GLU A 417 11.64 -7.09 -17.98
C GLU A 417 12.72 -7.48 -16.95
N GLU A 418 13.97 -7.17 -17.25
CA GLU A 418 15.11 -7.39 -16.36
C GLU A 418 15.07 -6.43 -15.15
N ASN A 419 14.77 -5.16 -15.40
CA ASN A 419 14.58 -4.15 -14.35
C ASN A 419 13.41 -4.50 -13.43
N LYS A 420 12.27 -4.95 -13.97
CA LYS A 420 11.11 -5.38 -13.19
C LYS A 420 11.46 -6.50 -12.21
N LYS A 421 12.11 -7.57 -12.72
CA LYS A 421 12.57 -8.70 -11.90
C LYS A 421 13.57 -8.28 -10.82
N TYR A 422 14.44 -7.32 -11.12
CA TYR A 422 15.38 -6.76 -10.16
C TYR A 422 14.62 -6.02 -9.06
N LEU A 423 13.75 -5.07 -9.44
CA LEU A 423 13.00 -4.25 -8.50
C LEU A 423 12.05 -5.07 -7.63
N GLN A 424 11.38 -6.08 -8.16
CA GLN A 424 10.52 -6.98 -7.37
C GLN A 424 11.26 -7.68 -6.22
N ARG A 425 12.56 -7.95 -6.39
CA ARG A 425 13.39 -8.56 -5.35
C ARG A 425 13.97 -7.54 -4.39
N TYR A 426 14.17 -6.32 -4.87
CA TYR A 426 14.92 -5.27 -4.18
C TYR A 426 14.05 -4.26 -3.45
N LEU A 427 12.82 -4.04 -3.93
CA LEU A 427 11.84 -3.16 -3.26
C LEU A 427 11.31 -3.86 -2.00
N ASP A 428 11.92 -3.56 -0.90
CA ASP A 428 11.40 -3.86 0.43
C ASP A 428 10.55 -2.69 0.97
N VAL A 429 10.05 -2.83 2.17
CA VAL A 429 9.23 -1.80 2.84
C VAL A 429 9.98 -0.48 2.97
N THR A 430 11.29 -0.54 3.27
CA THR A 430 12.12 0.64 3.46
C THR A 430 12.30 1.41 2.15
N LYS A 431 12.67 0.72 1.08
CA LYS A 431 12.87 1.35 -0.24
C LYS A 431 11.58 1.86 -0.86
N SER A 432 10.45 1.19 -0.58
CA SER A 432 9.13 1.60 -1.07
C SER A 432 8.64 2.92 -0.45
N GLN A 433 9.28 3.42 0.62
CA GLN A 433 9.01 4.75 1.17
C GLN A 433 9.28 5.86 0.15
N MET A 434 10.19 5.63 -0.82
CA MET A 434 10.49 6.60 -1.87
C MET A 434 9.25 7.02 -2.68
N PHE A 435 8.23 6.16 -2.80
CA PHE A 435 6.98 6.50 -3.53
C PHE A 435 6.14 7.57 -2.85
N PHE A 436 6.44 7.88 -1.59
CA PHE A 436 5.72 8.84 -0.76
C PHE A 436 6.57 10.07 -0.43
N ALA A 437 7.78 10.17 -1.00
CA ALA A 437 8.74 11.23 -0.73
C ALA A 437 8.64 12.36 -1.76
N ARG A 438 8.88 13.61 -1.32
CA ARG A 438 8.99 14.79 -2.19
C ARG A 438 10.37 14.96 -2.79
N GLY A 439 11.37 14.40 -2.14
CA GLY A 439 12.74 14.34 -2.63
C GLY A 439 13.30 12.94 -2.43
N ILE A 440 14.08 12.45 -3.38
CA ILE A 440 14.71 11.14 -3.29
C ILE A 440 16.22 11.33 -3.51
N LEU A 441 17.00 10.82 -2.59
CA LEU A 441 18.46 10.81 -2.69
C LEU A 441 18.95 9.37 -2.69
N PHE A 442 19.37 8.87 -3.87
CA PHE A 442 19.95 7.55 -3.99
C PHE A 442 21.44 7.58 -3.67
N VAL A 443 21.92 6.58 -2.93
CA VAL A 443 23.33 6.40 -2.56
C VAL A 443 23.79 4.97 -2.78
N GLU A 444 25.10 4.77 -2.97
CA GLU A 444 25.70 3.46 -3.24
C GLU A 444 25.72 2.56 -2.01
N GLY A 445 25.97 3.14 -0.81
CA GLY A 445 26.26 2.31 0.32
C GLY A 445 25.92 2.92 1.69
N ILE A 446 26.29 2.13 2.70
CA ILE A 446 25.96 2.44 4.10
C ILE A 446 26.69 3.69 4.64
N SER A 447 27.90 4.01 4.11
CA SER A 447 28.67 5.17 4.55
C SER A 447 27.94 6.47 4.26
N GLU A 448 27.43 6.63 3.05
CA GLU A 448 26.60 7.76 2.63
C GLU A 448 25.30 7.81 3.43
N ALA A 449 24.65 6.65 3.61
CA ALA A 449 23.39 6.56 4.35
C ALA A 449 23.54 7.01 5.81
N ILE A 450 24.70 6.81 6.44
CA ILE A 450 24.99 7.26 7.80
C ILE A 450 25.38 8.76 7.84
N LEU A 451 26.16 9.23 6.86
CA LEU A 451 26.75 10.58 6.89
C LEU A 451 25.75 11.65 6.45
N LEU A 452 24.98 11.40 5.41
CA LEU A 452 24.13 12.41 4.77
C LEU A 452 23.06 13.00 5.69
N PRO A 453 22.36 12.25 6.56
CA PRO A 453 21.42 12.84 7.50
C PRO A 453 22.07 13.84 8.47
N ALA A 454 23.29 13.53 8.97
CA ALA A 454 24.04 14.41 9.85
C ALA A 454 24.51 15.68 9.11
N MET A 455 24.99 15.53 7.86
CA MET A 455 25.39 16.66 7.01
C MET A 455 24.19 17.55 6.64
N ALA A 456 23.05 16.94 6.30
CA ALA A 456 21.82 17.68 6.01
C ALA A 456 21.35 18.49 7.22
N LYS A 457 21.41 17.90 8.42
CA LYS A 457 21.12 18.61 9.68
C LYS A 457 22.09 19.77 9.92
N ALA A 458 23.39 19.56 9.68
CA ALA A 458 24.41 20.59 9.83
C ALA A 458 24.25 21.76 8.84
N LEU A 459 23.62 21.53 7.69
CA LEU A 459 23.26 22.53 6.70
C LEU A 459 21.89 23.18 6.93
N ASP A 460 21.24 22.95 8.06
CA ASP A 460 19.86 23.37 8.36
C ASP A 460 18.83 22.86 7.34
N ARG A 461 19.09 21.71 6.73
CA ARG A 461 18.25 21.03 5.73
C ARG A 461 17.92 19.59 6.13
N PRO A 462 17.42 19.33 7.36
CA PRO A 462 17.13 17.96 7.79
C PRO A 462 16.09 17.32 6.87
N PHE A 463 16.34 16.08 6.44
CA PHE A 463 15.56 15.37 5.41
C PHE A 463 14.08 15.22 5.78
N GLU A 464 13.78 14.98 7.06
CA GLU A 464 12.42 14.87 7.58
C GLU A 464 11.57 16.15 7.38
N LYS A 465 12.20 17.33 7.44
CA LYS A 465 11.53 18.63 7.24
C LYS A 465 11.11 18.84 5.78
N TYR A 466 11.83 18.23 4.85
CA TYR A 466 11.64 18.39 3.41
C TYR A 466 10.99 17.17 2.75
N ALA A 467 10.60 16.15 3.56
CA ALA A 467 10.07 14.88 3.09
C ALA A 467 10.98 14.21 2.06
N VAL A 468 12.29 14.21 2.33
CA VAL A 468 13.32 13.56 1.50
C VAL A 468 13.57 12.17 2.02
N GLU A 469 13.48 11.18 1.13
CA GLU A 469 13.85 9.80 1.39
C GLU A 469 15.26 9.51 0.90
N LEU A 470 16.08 8.96 1.79
CA LEU A 470 17.43 8.51 1.49
C LEU A 470 17.41 7.01 1.17
N VAL A 471 17.61 6.66 -0.09
CA VAL A 471 17.53 5.27 -0.56
C VAL A 471 18.94 4.71 -0.77
N ASN A 472 19.36 3.84 0.14
CA ASN A 472 20.59 3.07 -0.04
C ASN A 472 20.34 1.91 -1.02
N VAL A 473 21.01 1.94 -2.17
CA VAL A 473 20.88 0.93 -3.22
C VAL A 473 21.73 -0.32 -2.92
N ASP A 474 22.67 -0.23 -1.96
CA ASP A 474 23.64 -1.28 -1.60
C ASP A 474 24.42 -1.83 -2.81
N SER A 475 24.50 -1.05 -3.87
CA SER A 475 25.18 -1.40 -5.14
C SER A 475 25.28 -0.18 -6.04
N VAL A 476 25.93 -0.37 -7.18
CA VAL A 476 26.04 0.62 -8.26
C VAL A 476 24.90 0.51 -9.29
N ALA A 477 23.88 -0.31 -9.03
CA ALA A 477 22.80 -0.62 -9.97
C ALA A 477 21.65 0.41 -9.88
N PHE A 478 21.91 1.65 -10.22
CA PHE A 478 20.90 2.73 -10.22
C PHE A 478 19.91 2.66 -11.40
N ALA A 479 20.31 2.07 -12.51
CA ALA A 479 19.52 2.09 -13.75
C ALA A 479 18.07 1.58 -13.59
N PRO A 480 17.77 0.49 -12.84
CA PRO A 480 16.38 0.07 -12.61
C PRO A 480 15.52 1.13 -11.94
N PHE A 481 16.09 1.88 -10.98
CA PHE A 481 15.38 2.95 -10.28
C PHE A 481 15.17 4.17 -11.18
N VAL A 482 16.19 4.56 -11.98
CA VAL A 482 16.06 5.65 -12.97
C VAL A 482 14.97 5.33 -13.98
N ASN A 483 14.94 4.11 -14.52
CA ASN A 483 13.93 3.68 -15.48
C ASN A 483 12.52 3.60 -14.87
N LEU A 484 12.40 3.27 -13.58
CA LEU A 484 11.13 3.31 -12.87
C LEU A 484 10.58 4.73 -12.74
N LEU A 485 11.46 5.70 -12.50
CA LEU A 485 11.10 7.10 -12.28
C LEU A 485 10.96 7.90 -13.58
N SER A 486 11.26 7.31 -14.74
CA SER A 486 11.22 7.96 -16.04
C SER A 486 10.16 7.35 -16.95
N SER A 487 9.51 8.18 -17.75
CA SER A 487 8.55 7.76 -18.77
C SER A 487 8.63 8.73 -19.95
N ASP A 488 8.55 8.21 -21.17
CA ASP A 488 8.53 9.01 -22.40
C ASP A 488 7.28 9.91 -22.50
N LYS A 489 6.24 9.59 -21.74
CA LYS A 489 4.98 10.35 -21.69
C LYS A 489 4.96 11.45 -20.65
N VAL A 490 5.79 11.35 -19.62
CA VAL A 490 5.83 12.29 -18.51
C VAL A 490 7.25 12.83 -18.37
N ASN A 491 7.46 14.04 -18.88
CA ASN A 491 8.77 14.69 -18.86
C ASN A 491 9.21 15.19 -17.47
N THR A 492 8.41 14.99 -16.45
CA THR A 492 8.69 15.44 -15.07
C THR A 492 8.71 14.26 -14.12
N CYS A 493 9.83 14.08 -13.42
CA CYS A 493 9.89 13.14 -12.31
C CYS A 493 8.91 13.58 -11.21
N PHE A 494 8.22 12.63 -10.59
CA PHE A 494 7.24 12.90 -9.52
C PHE A 494 7.88 13.48 -8.25
N SER A 495 9.19 13.44 -8.15
CA SER A 495 9.98 13.89 -7.01
C SER A 495 11.25 14.55 -7.50
N LYS A 496 11.88 15.34 -6.66
CA LYS A 496 13.25 15.82 -6.88
C LYS A 496 14.20 14.68 -6.62
N VAL A 497 14.79 14.13 -7.66
CA VAL A 497 15.66 12.96 -7.57
C VAL A 497 17.10 13.33 -7.83
N SER A 498 17.97 12.85 -6.97
CA SER A 498 19.41 12.97 -7.12
C SER A 498 20.10 11.67 -6.76
N ILE A 499 21.23 11.42 -7.40
CA ILE A 499 22.08 10.26 -7.15
C ILE A 499 23.45 10.74 -6.70
N ILE A 500 23.97 10.12 -5.65
CA ILE A 500 25.37 10.26 -5.25
C ILE A 500 26.09 8.95 -5.56
N THR A 501 27.19 9.03 -6.30
CA THR A 501 27.99 7.87 -6.71
C THR A 501 29.46 8.23 -6.75
N ASP A 502 30.32 7.21 -6.66
CA ASP A 502 31.75 7.37 -6.85
C ASP A 502 32.08 7.47 -8.37
N ASP A 503 33.02 8.30 -8.76
CA ASP A 503 33.43 8.41 -10.16
C ASP A 503 34.39 7.27 -10.58
N ASP A 504 34.93 6.55 -9.61
CA ASP A 504 35.79 5.37 -9.79
C ASP A 504 36.93 5.57 -10.78
N ARG A 505 37.41 6.81 -10.95
CA ARG A 505 38.53 7.10 -11.86
C ARG A 505 39.71 6.19 -11.59
N CYS A 506 40.52 5.91 -12.60
CA CYS A 506 41.66 5.01 -12.52
C CYS A 506 41.29 3.54 -12.22
N ALA A 507 40.06 3.11 -12.57
CA ALA A 507 39.59 1.76 -12.27
C ALA A 507 40.01 0.71 -13.32
N LYS A 508 40.31 1.11 -14.57
CA LYS A 508 40.59 0.19 -15.69
C LYS A 508 42.06 -0.28 -15.67
N LYS A 509 42.25 -1.58 -15.52
CA LYS A 509 43.56 -2.22 -15.37
C LYS A 509 44.53 -2.01 -16.54
N ASN A 510 44.05 -1.71 -17.75
CA ASN A 510 44.86 -1.54 -18.93
C ASN A 510 45.16 -0.09 -19.29
N GLU A 511 44.77 0.85 -18.45
CA GLU A 511 45.05 2.27 -18.64
C GLU A 511 46.28 2.71 -17.84
N LYS A 512 46.97 3.75 -18.30
CA LYS A 512 48.23 4.24 -17.67
C LYS A 512 48.04 4.74 -16.26
N ASP A 513 46.82 5.18 -15.93
CA ASP A 513 46.42 5.74 -14.68
C ASP A 513 45.81 4.72 -13.72
N TYR A 514 45.77 3.45 -14.06
CA TYR A 514 45.27 2.38 -13.19
C TYR A 514 46.06 2.28 -11.89
N ILE A 515 45.36 2.20 -10.76
CA ILE A 515 45.94 2.03 -9.43
C ILE A 515 45.71 0.59 -8.95
N ASP A 516 46.82 -0.15 -8.72
CA ASP A 516 46.77 -1.55 -8.32
C ASP A 516 45.99 -1.74 -7.01
N LYS A 517 45.17 -2.78 -6.96
CA LYS A 517 44.35 -3.12 -5.78
C LYS A 517 45.18 -3.47 -4.54
N ASN A 518 46.41 -3.93 -4.72
CA ASN A 518 47.29 -4.36 -3.62
C ASN A 518 48.03 -3.21 -2.95
N TYR A 519 47.97 -2.00 -3.49
CA TYR A 519 48.63 -0.85 -2.85
C TYR A 519 47.98 -0.50 -1.51
N ASP A 520 48.79 -0.27 -0.49
CA ASP A 520 48.41 0.21 0.84
C ASP A 520 48.97 1.62 1.09
N TYR A 521 48.71 2.21 2.25
CA TYR A 521 49.13 3.56 2.62
C TYR A 521 50.66 3.76 2.57
N ASP A 522 51.47 2.71 2.74
CA ASP A 522 52.93 2.76 2.61
C ASP A 522 53.40 2.89 1.16
N ASP A 523 52.56 2.45 0.18
CA ASP A 523 52.90 2.50 -1.23
C ASP A 523 52.63 3.86 -1.88
N ILE A 524 52.23 4.87 -1.09
CA ILE A 524 51.95 6.22 -1.61
C ILE A 524 53.16 6.78 -2.36
N SER A 525 52.92 7.24 -3.61
CA SER A 525 53.96 7.84 -4.46
C SER A 525 53.33 9.01 -5.25
N SER A 526 54.23 9.90 -5.72
CA SER A 526 53.81 11.00 -6.59
C SER A 526 53.15 10.54 -7.88
N GLU A 527 53.50 9.36 -8.35
CA GLU A 527 52.84 8.73 -9.55
C GLU A 527 51.39 8.36 -9.26
N ILE A 528 51.10 7.75 -8.10
CA ILE A 528 49.71 7.42 -7.70
C ILE A 528 48.87 8.70 -7.58
N VAL A 529 49.41 9.76 -6.97
CA VAL A 529 48.69 11.05 -6.84
C VAL A 529 48.44 11.67 -8.20
N THR A 530 49.44 11.67 -9.09
CA THR A 530 49.31 12.19 -10.45
C THR A 530 48.27 11.39 -11.24
N ASN A 531 48.25 10.06 -11.14
CA ASN A 531 47.28 9.20 -11.80
C ASN A 531 45.86 9.46 -11.26
N LEU A 532 45.68 9.70 -9.97
CA LEU A 532 44.39 10.06 -9.40
C LEU A 532 43.90 11.43 -9.94
N GLN A 533 44.77 12.42 -10.00
CA GLN A 533 44.44 13.77 -10.43
C GLN A 533 44.10 13.84 -11.94
N ASN A 534 44.80 13.08 -12.77
CA ASN A 534 44.63 13.08 -14.22
C ASN A 534 43.61 12.03 -14.72
N GLY A 535 43.20 11.09 -13.86
CA GLY A 535 42.24 10.05 -14.20
C GLY A 535 40.88 10.61 -14.59
N GLN A 536 40.23 10.00 -15.56
CA GLN A 536 38.88 10.36 -15.98
C GLN A 536 37.84 9.51 -15.25
N PRO A 537 36.62 10.01 -15.06
CA PRO A 537 35.53 9.21 -14.54
C PRO A 537 35.36 7.88 -15.30
N SER A 538 34.96 6.85 -14.61
CA SER A 538 34.73 5.53 -15.19
C SER A 538 33.59 5.54 -16.23
N ASP A 539 33.62 4.60 -17.19
CA ASP A 539 32.53 4.47 -18.17
C ASP A 539 31.19 4.27 -17.48
N ARG A 540 31.14 3.47 -16.39
CA ARG A 540 29.94 3.28 -15.55
C ARG A 540 29.35 4.63 -15.08
N CYS A 541 30.19 5.52 -14.58
CA CYS A 541 29.77 6.83 -14.09
C CYS A 541 29.24 7.72 -15.23
N ASN A 542 29.94 7.68 -16.38
CA ASN A 542 29.53 8.41 -17.58
C ASN A 542 28.18 7.90 -18.13
N ASP A 543 28.01 6.58 -18.26
CA ASP A 543 26.76 5.95 -18.73
C ASP A 543 25.58 6.29 -17.81
N LEU A 544 25.80 6.24 -16.49
CA LEU A 544 24.78 6.66 -15.52
C LEU A 544 24.41 8.14 -15.67
N THR A 545 25.38 9.02 -15.86
CA THR A 545 25.15 10.44 -16.05
C THR A 545 24.33 10.73 -17.32
N ILE A 546 24.62 10.01 -18.40
CA ILE A 546 23.85 10.11 -19.66
C ILE A 546 22.40 9.63 -19.44
N LEU A 547 22.22 8.47 -18.81
CA LEU A 547 20.89 7.92 -18.51
C LEU A 547 20.06 8.89 -17.66
N CYS A 548 20.66 9.42 -16.60
CA CYS A 548 19.99 10.35 -15.67
C CYS A 548 19.65 11.69 -16.31
N SER A 549 20.51 12.21 -17.20
CA SER A 549 20.23 13.49 -17.88
C SER A 549 18.98 13.42 -18.75
N GLY A 550 18.72 12.28 -19.40
CA GLY A 550 17.49 12.00 -20.14
C GLY A 550 16.24 11.92 -19.26
N ALA A 551 16.39 11.57 -18.00
CA ALA A 551 15.31 11.43 -17.03
C ALA A 551 15.10 12.68 -16.13
N GLY A 552 15.92 13.74 -16.30
CA GLY A 552 15.88 14.93 -15.44
C GLY A 552 16.35 14.69 -14.01
N ILE A 553 17.22 13.67 -13.80
CA ILE A 553 17.78 13.28 -12.50
C ILE A 553 19.21 13.83 -12.39
N ASN A 554 19.52 14.47 -11.27
CA ASN A 554 20.86 15.00 -11.03
C ASN A 554 21.80 13.92 -10.51
N VAL A 555 23.03 13.89 -11.04
CA VAL A 555 24.10 12.99 -10.57
C VAL A 555 25.22 13.81 -9.96
N PHE A 556 25.57 13.52 -8.73
CA PHE A 556 26.66 14.13 -7.98
C PHE A 556 27.74 13.07 -7.72
N THR A 557 28.94 13.33 -8.19
CA THR A 557 30.01 12.33 -8.14
C THR A 557 31.09 12.69 -7.14
N ALA A 558 31.46 11.72 -6.32
CA ALA A 558 32.66 11.83 -5.49
C ALA A 558 33.89 11.70 -6.39
N PHE A 559 34.89 12.55 -6.16
CA PHE A 559 36.19 12.40 -6.76
C PHE A 559 36.84 11.11 -6.23
N LYS A 560 37.05 10.14 -7.05
CA LYS A 560 37.50 8.77 -6.78
C LYS A 560 36.51 7.96 -5.97
N THR A 561 36.41 8.21 -4.67
CA THR A 561 35.43 7.61 -3.74
C THR A 561 35.01 8.63 -2.68
N LEU A 562 33.92 8.34 -1.96
CA LEU A 562 33.48 9.15 -0.83
C LEU A 562 34.63 9.42 0.15
N GLU A 563 35.39 8.38 0.55
CA GLU A 563 36.44 8.50 1.55
C GLU A 563 37.58 9.40 1.07
N TYR A 564 37.94 9.33 -0.22
CA TYR A 564 38.90 10.23 -0.82
C TYR A 564 38.41 11.68 -0.82
N ALA A 565 37.18 11.89 -1.26
CA ALA A 565 36.57 13.20 -1.32
C ALA A 565 36.45 13.87 0.07
N LEU A 566 36.14 13.07 1.09
CA LEU A 566 36.14 13.55 2.48
C LEU A 566 37.54 14.02 2.94
N CYS A 567 38.63 13.38 2.48
CA CYS A 567 40.02 13.74 2.83
C CYS A 567 40.56 14.92 2.01
N CYS A 568 39.78 15.61 1.20
CA CYS A 568 40.21 16.77 0.45
C CYS A 568 40.27 18.08 1.27
N SER A 569 40.21 18.01 2.60
CA SER A 569 40.51 19.11 3.52
C SER A 569 41.39 18.64 4.70
N GLU A 570 42.25 19.51 5.23
CA GLU A 570 43.12 19.18 6.37
C GLU A 570 42.33 18.86 7.65
N GLU A 571 41.23 19.58 7.87
CA GLU A 571 40.34 19.41 9.01
C GLU A 571 39.69 18.01 8.96
N ASN A 572 39.23 17.61 7.80
CA ASN A 572 38.62 16.29 7.61
C ASN A 572 39.62 15.16 7.75
N ILE A 573 40.84 15.31 7.22
CA ILE A 573 41.93 14.33 7.39
C ILE A 573 42.16 14.06 8.89
N TYR A 574 42.19 15.09 9.72
CA TYR A 574 42.31 14.93 11.15
C TYR A 574 41.21 14.03 11.73
N HIS A 575 39.93 14.32 11.41
CA HIS A 575 38.82 13.54 11.90
C HIS A 575 38.81 12.10 11.36
N MET A 576 39.20 11.91 10.09
CA MET A 576 39.33 10.60 9.49
C MET A 576 40.43 9.76 10.19
N ILE A 577 41.59 10.35 10.48
CA ILE A 577 42.66 9.67 11.21
C ILE A 577 42.20 9.30 12.62
N GLU A 578 41.54 10.21 13.35
CA GLU A 578 40.99 9.91 14.67
C GLU A 578 39.99 8.76 14.67
N ALA A 579 39.10 8.69 13.63
CA ALA A 579 38.20 7.56 13.44
C ALA A 579 38.97 6.26 13.20
N LEU A 580 39.99 6.29 12.33
CA LEU A 580 40.80 5.14 11.98
C LEU A 580 41.66 4.64 13.15
N LYS A 581 42.14 5.54 14.02
CA LYS A 581 42.86 5.17 15.27
C LYS A 581 41.98 4.39 16.22
N LYS A 582 40.66 4.70 16.26
CA LYS A 582 39.69 3.92 17.05
C LYS A 582 39.42 2.54 16.46
N CYS A 583 39.40 2.44 15.11
CA CYS A 583 39.21 1.17 14.44
C CYS A 583 40.46 0.28 14.47
N TYR A 584 41.63 0.88 14.40
CA TYR A 584 42.93 0.21 14.28
C TYR A 584 43.94 0.78 15.22
N THR A 585 43.98 0.31 16.47
CA THR A 585 44.82 0.82 17.55
C THR A 585 46.32 0.77 17.26
N ASP A 586 46.80 -0.24 16.49
CA ASP A 586 48.18 -0.42 16.14
C ASP A 586 48.61 0.27 14.83
N LEU A 587 47.70 0.27 13.82
CA LEU A 587 47.99 0.80 12.50
C LEU A 587 47.59 2.28 12.35
N GLY A 588 46.57 2.73 13.06
CA GLY A 588 46.13 4.13 13.03
C GLY A 588 47.22 5.13 13.39
N PRO A 589 47.99 4.95 14.50
CA PRO A 589 49.13 5.80 14.81
C PRO A 589 50.23 5.78 13.75
N LYS A 590 50.45 4.64 13.06
CA LYS A 590 51.43 4.55 11.97
C LYS A 590 50.95 5.34 10.75
N LEU A 591 49.66 5.26 10.43
CA LEU A 591 49.06 6.08 9.38
C LEU A 591 49.21 7.58 9.70
N GLU A 592 48.90 7.99 10.92
CA GLU A 592 49.06 9.38 11.37
C GLU A 592 50.50 9.87 11.19
N ALA A 593 51.48 9.08 11.61
CA ALA A 593 52.90 9.40 11.44
C ALA A 593 53.28 9.51 9.95
N LYS A 594 52.78 8.61 9.09
CA LYS A 594 53.03 8.63 7.65
C LYS A 594 52.44 9.88 7.01
N VAL A 595 51.17 10.20 7.30
CA VAL A 595 50.49 11.40 6.80
C VAL A 595 51.16 12.66 7.24
N GLY A 596 51.73 12.71 8.47
CA GLY A 596 52.51 13.83 9.00
C GLY A 596 53.81 14.11 8.24
N LEU A 597 54.36 13.15 7.51
CA LEU A 597 55.53 13.29 6.66
C LEU A 597 55.23 13.84 5.25
N LEU A 598 53.97 13.83 4.86
CA LEU A 598 53.52 14.30 3.53
C LEU A 598 53.22 15.80 3.56
N SER A 599 53.65 16.52 2.51
CA SER A 599 53.52 17.97 2.45
C SER A 599 52.24 18.44 1.71
N GLN A 600 51.82 17.68 0.69
CA GLN A 600 50.68 18.06 -0.15
C GLN A 600 49.39 17.42 0.37
N LEU A 601 48.29 18.19 0.35
CA LEU A 601 46.96 17.71 0.74
C LEU A 601 46.50 16.49 -0.10
N SER A 602 46.77 16.50 -1.40
CA SER A 602 46.46 15.39 -2.30
C SER A 602 47.21 14.10 -1.95
N GLU A 603 48.47 14.19 -1.48
CA GLU A 603 49.23 13.02 -1.01
C GLU A 603 48.63 12.48 0.28
N LYS A 604 48.28 13.35 1.22
CA LYS A 604 47.63 12.99 2.48
C LYS A 604 46.31 12.29 2.24
N ALA A 605 45.48 12.86 1.38
CA ALA A 605 44.17 12.29 1.01
C ALA A 605 44.33 10.89 0.35
N ALA A 606 45.25 10.75 -0.58
CA ALA A 606 45.55 9.48 -1.21
C ALA A 606 46.08 8.43 -0.23
N CYS A 607 46.93 8.83 0.73
CA CYS A 607 47.44 7.95 1.76
C CYS A 607 46.33 7.39 2.65
N VAL A 608 45.45 8.26 3.17
CA VAL A 608 44.30 7.84 3.99
C VAL A 608 43.37 6.96 3.20
N TRP A 609 43.08 7.32 1.94
CA TRP A 609 42.22 6.54 1.06
C TRP A 609 42.78 5.13 0.79
N LEU A 610 44.10 5.00 0.49
CA LEU A 610 44.73 3.69 0.29
C LEU A 610 44.62 2.83 1.58
N PHE A 611 44.79 3.41 2.75
CA PHE A 611 44.63 2.72 4.03
C PHE A 611 43.22 2.15 4.18
N ILE A 612 42.17 2.96 3.91
CA ILE A 612 40.76 2.54 4.00
C ILE A 612 40.45 1.48 2.96
N ARG A 613 40.90 1.68 1.72
CA ARG A 613 40.68 0.75 0.60
C ARG A 613 41.22 -0.66 0.89
N ALA A 614 42.40 -0.75 1.49
CA ALA A 614 42.99 -2.02 1.89
C ALA A 614 42.27 -2.70 3.06
N ARG A 615 41.33 -1.98 3.72
CA ARG A 615 40.62 -2.40 4.97
C ARG A 615 39.15 -2.07 4.95
N ASP A 616 38.44 -2.47 3.91
CA ASP A 616 37.04 -2.11 3.62
C ASP A 616 36.06 -2.25 4.80
N LYS A 617 36.33 -3.15 5.75
CA LYS A 617 35.45 -3.43 6.89
C LYS A 617 35.29 -2.24 7.86
N CYS A 618 36.14 -1.22 7.80
CA CYS A 618 36.04 -0.07 8.69
C CYS A 618 35.15 1.06 8.19
N LYS A 619 34.71 1.05 6.92
CA LYS A 619 33.99 2.17 6.30
C LYS A 619 32.77 2.62 7.11
N GLY A 620 31.89 1.68 7.51
CA GLY A 620 30.71 1.98 8.32
C GLY A 620 31.04 2.57 9.70
N ALA A 621 32.09 2.04 10.38
CA ALA A 621 32.53 2.56 11.70
C ALA A 621 33.14 3.97 11.57
N VAL A 622 33.92 4.23 10.54
CA VAL A 622 34.45 5.57 10.23
C VAL A 622 33.29 6.54 9.93
N ALA A 623 32.34 6.15 9.11
CA ALA A 623 31.18 6.98 8.80
C ALA A 623 30.37 7.31 10.06
N GLN A 624 30.16 6.35 10.96
CA GLN A 624 29.47 6.57 12.22
C GLN A 624 30.22 7.56 13.13
N TYR A 625 31.53 7.42 13.23
CA TYR A 625 32.34 8.37 14.02
C TYR A 625 32.24 9.79 13.44
N ILE A 626 32.43 9.95 12.14
CA ILE A 626 32.33 11.25 11.45
C ILE A 626 30.93 11.85 11.59
N SER A 627 29.88 11.04 11.44
CA SER A 627 28.51 11.48 11.67
C SER A 627 28.30 12.05 13.08
N GLN A 628 28.88 11.39 14.10
CA GLN A 628 28.83 11.89 15.48
C GLN A 628 29.56 13.22 15.61
N VAL A 629 30.79 13.35 15.03
CA VAL A 629 31.54 14.60 15.03
C VAL A 629 30.71 15.75 14.43
N ILE A 630 30.09 15.53 13.30
CA ILE A 630 29.24 16.53 12.62
C ILE A 630 28.06 16.93 13.52
N CYS A 631 27.42 15.98 14.16
CA CYS A 631 26.28 16.24 15.05
C CYS A 631 26.75 17.05 16.31
N ASP A 632 27.86 16.66 16.93
CA ASP A 632 28.41 17.36 18.11
C ASP A 632 28.79 18.79 17.75
N GLN A 633 29.45 19.00 16.63
CA GLN A 633 29.84 20.33 16.15
C GLN A 633 28.61 21.20 15.82
N TYR A 634 27.55 20.63 15.27
CA TYR A 634 26.30 21.35 15.04
C TYR A 634 25.67 21.84 16.36
N GLU A 635 25.66 21.01 17.38
CA GLU A 635 25.13 21.41 18.70
C GLU A 635 25.99 22.48 19.37
N LEU A 636 27.35 22.41 19.23
CA LEU A 636 28.26 23.46 19.72
C LEU A 636 28.01 24.80 19.00
N LYS A 637 27.87 24.79 17.67
CA LYS A 637 27.51 25.98 16.88
C LYS A 637 26.21 26.65 17.35
N LYS A 638 25.18 25.84 17.63
CA LYS A 638 23.93 26.37 18.19
C LYS A 638 24.10 27.07 19.52
N LYS A 639 25.03 26.63 20.33
CA LYS A 639 25.38 27.26 21.62
C LYS A 639 26.31 28.47 21.48
N GLY A 640 26.78 28.77 20.26
CA GLY A 640 27.74 29.86 20.00
C GLY A 640 29.17 29.53 20.42
N GLU A 641 29.51 28.24 20.63
CA GLU A 641 30.84 27.80 21.01
C GLU A 641 31.76 27.71 19.78
N GLN A 642 33.05 28.02 19.96
CA GLN A 642 34.06 27.92 18.89
C GLN A 642 34.49 26.47 18.69
N ILE A 643 34.63 26.08 17.40
CA ILE A 643 35.11 24.76 16.99
C ILE A 643 36.54 24.92 16.43
N GLU A 644 37.49 24.22 17.00
CA GLU A 644 38.92 24.33 16.63
C GLU A 644 39.20 23.68 15.26
N LYS A 645 38.57 22.57 14.97
CA LYS A 645 38.69 21.84 13.69
C LYS A 645 37.29 21.50 13.19
N GLU A 646 36.70 22.42 12.45
CA GLU A 646 35.35 22.23 11.92
C GLU A 646 35.37 21.24 10.74
N PHE A 647 34.46 20.26 10.75
CA PHE A 647 34.32 19.34 9.64
C PHE A 647 33.79 20.07 8.41
N VAL A 648 34.46 19.94 7.28
CA VAL A 648 34.11 20.57 6.00
C VAL A 648 33.32 19.60 5.16
N ILE A 649 32.04 19.89 4.93
CA ILE A 649 31.17 19.07 4.04
C ILE A 649 31.61 19.31 2.59
N PRO A 650 31.98 18.26 1.82
CA PRO A 650 32.33 18.40 0.40
C PRO A 650 31.22 19.04 -0.44
N GLU A 651 31.62 19.85 -1.41
CA GLU A 651 30.68 20.67 -2.19
C GLU A 651 29.67 19.85 -2.99
N TYR A 652 30.09 18.70 -3.55
CA TYR A 652 29.18 17.83 -4.28
C TYR A 652 28.07 17.24 -3.37
N LEU A 653 28.36 16.96 -2.08
CA LEU A 653 27.36 16.51 -1.11
C LEU A 653 26.43 17.64 -0.69
N LYS A 654 26.94 18.87 -0.52
CA LYS A 654 26.09 20.03 -0.27
C LYS A 654 25.12 20.24 -1.42
N ASN A 655 25.63 20.21 -2.65
CA ASN A 655 24.79 20.40 -3.85
C ASN A 655 23.76 19.30 -4.00
N ALA A 656 24.10 18.05 -3.69
CA ALA A 656 23.15 16.93 -3.67
C ALA A 656 22.05 17.13 -2.61
N ILE A 657 22.40 17.56 -1.41
CA ILE A 657 21.42 17.85 -0.36
C ILE A 657 20.50 18.99 -0.76
N TYR A 658 21.06 20.10 -1.29
CA TYR A 658 20.26 21.24 -1.72
C TYR A 658 19.34 20.89 -2.87
N SER A 659 19.79 20.10 -3.85
CA SER A 659 18.99 19.72 -5.02
C SER A 659 17.69 18.99 -4.68
N VAL A 660 17.69 18.20 -3.60
CA VAL A 660 16.50 17.47 -3.14
C VAL A 660 15.70 18.21 -2.05
N THR A 661 16.30 19.24 -1.42
CA THR A 661 15.67 20.02 -0.33
C THR A 661 15.24 21.45 -0.76
N GLU A 662 15.53 21.90 -1.96
CA GLU A 662 15.00 23.17 -2.49
C GLU A 662 13.48 23.05 -2.69
N ARG A 663 12.75 24.17 -2.46
CA ARG A 663 11.29 24.24 -2.66
C ARG A 663 10.92 24.56 -4.10
#